data_555a0ac966d356bb757e740a2adf3f8c
#
_entry.id   555a0ac966d356bb757e740a2adf3f8c
#
_cell.length_a   1.000
_cell.length_b   1.000
_cell.length_c   1.000
_cell.angle_alpha   90.00
_cell.angle_beta   90.00
_cell.angle_gamma   90.00
#
_symmetry.space_group_name_H-M   'P 1'
#
loop_
_entity.id
_entity.type
_entity.pdbx_description
1 polymer ?
#
loop_
_entity_poly.entity_id
_entity_poly.type
_entity_poly.pdbx_seq_one_letter_code
_entity_poly.pdbx_strand_id
1 'polypeptide(L)'
;MHKRLAAALLATACALAPDCAAYGQDLAITPAQTLEGRGITVVVDHDPWSPIFFDEKNGGIQVILHGQRVAADGDVRLNPTPEQWDPVPLFIDRSVDAARHAVVVRAAYKDQDLAYHVRVSPEGTGFRIAVDLDKPLPASLAGKAGFNLDFLPTAYFGKTYYLDSAPGLFPRDPTGPMSTDGSGDPQPLASGGHSITLAPEDPLSRVTITSDKAPLALYDARNRAQNGWFVVRSLIAAGARTDAVVWHVRPNFIADWVRDPVVSYNQAGYTPARSKVAVIELDPNFKAPARATLLKLTAAGKPEAVLTANVKPWGKWMRYRYATFDFSSVRAPGLYEIAYAGRTTGPFTIAADAYDRIWQTSLDTYLAVQMDHVRVREQYRIWQGVSHLDDARQAPPDIVHFDGYHMGPNLDSPFKPGEHIPGLAVGGWQDAGDYDIQTPSNAFVVRDLVRGRELFGLDWDETSVDEAARYVQIRKPDGVPDSIQQIRHGTLQLLAQFDVFGHAIVGIVDPTLEQYTHLGDAASQTDGKVYDASLNANESKGDRSGRKDDRWAFTTDLPANDLAMAGALAAASRALRAADPDLAGKALAAAKTLWQAQRSRLGFADTSDGRDGPGNLALSDAEATIELLMATRGEGIYQARLTELLPVIEQNFPQVAASAVLAIPYMGADYRARLVPAVRAARDKADAMRAKNPFGVPIGEGSWAGSHQVAEFGTDMYLLHRAFPEIVGTRYTLDALDYLLGRHPANNLSLVSTVGTQSKLIGYGHNRADYSFIPGGLVPGVLIIKPDFPELKVDWPFLWYENEYTVGTTAAYILAANSALAVTKER
;
A
#
# COMPACT_ATOMS: atom_id res chain seq x y z
N MET A 1 -69.61 -15.79 -31.65
CA MET A 1 -68.96 -15.46 -32.95
C MET A 1 -67.70 -14.64 -32.70
N HIS A 2 -66.53 -15.19 -33.15
CA HIS A 2 -65.26 -14.59 -33.52
C HIS A 2 -64.41 -14.06 -32.42
N LYS A 3 -63.33 -14.64 -32.21
CA LYS A 3 -62.10 -15.12 -32.77
C LYS A 3 -60.93 -14.42 -32.04
N ARG A 4 -60.17 -15.29 -31.45
CA ARG A 4 -58.81 -15.18 -30.99
C ARG A 4 -57.86 -14.32 -31.83
N LEU A 5 -56.88 -13.66 -31.17
CA LEU A 5 -55.47 -13.66 -31.61
C LEU A 5 -54.59 -13.42 -30.42
N ALA A 6 -53.81 -14.43 -30.08
CA ALA A 6 -52.69 -14.36 -29.16
C ALA A 6 -51.46 -13.86 -29.94
N ALA A 7 -50.81 -12.82 -29.48
CA ALA A 7 -49.50 -12.40 -29.95
C ALA A 7 -48.47 -12.78 -28.88
N ALA A 8 -47.65 -13.81 -29.18
CA ALA A 8 -46.49 -14.18 -28.42
C ALA A 8 -45.37 -13.21 -28.76
N LEU A 9 -44.94 -12.41 -27.78
CA LEU A 9 -43.68 -11.66 -27.85
C LEU A 9 -42.55 -12.57 -27.37
N LEU A 10 -41.79 -13.12 -28.32
CA LEU A 10 -40.45 -13.67 -28.04
C LEU A 10 -39.51 -12.49 -27.79
N ALA A 11 -39.16 -12.27 -26.54
CA ALA A 11 -38.02 -11.42 -26.18
C ALA A 11 -36.72 -12.21 -26.40
N THR A 12 -36.11 -12.02 -27.56
CA THR A 12 -34.74 -12.48 -27.83
C THR A 12 -33.79 -11.54 -27.07
N ALA A 13 -33.38 -11.95 -25.88
CA ALA A 13 -32.26 -11.32 -25.18
C ALA A 13 -30.99 -11.75 -25.91
N CYS A 14 -30.53 -10.96 -26.86
CA CYS A 14 -29.14 -10.99 -27.30
C CYS A 14 -28.28 -10.51 -26.15
N ALA A 15 -27.72 -11.45 -25.41
CA ALA A 15 -26.55 -11.17 -24.56
C ALA A 15 -25.37 -10.86 -25.50
N LEU A 16 -25.15 -9.58 -25.73
CA LEU A 16 -23.89 -9.09 -26.29
C LEU A 16 -22.81 -9.32 -25.22
N ALA A 17 -22.22 -10.52 -25.24
CA ALA A 17 -20.86 -10.68 -24.67
C ALA A 17 -19.97 -9.80 -25.55
N PRO A 18 -19.19 -8.86 -24.95
CA PRO A 18 -18.17 -8.19 -25.72
C PRO A 18 -17.16 -9.26 -26.17
N ASP A 19 -17.07 -9.48 -27.47
CA ASP A 19 -16.00 -10.26 -28.06
C ASP A 19 -14.66 -9.75 -27.53
N CYS A 20 -13.87 -10.63 -26.94
CA CYS A 20 -12.46 -10.37 -26.69
C CYS A 20 -11.79 -10.29 -28.08
N ALA A 21 -11.78 -9.12 -28.68
CA ALA A 21 -11.01 -8.89 -29.87
C ALA A 21 -9.55 -9.15 -29.52
N ALA A 22 -8.93 -10.14 -30.19
CA ALA A 22 -7.49 -10.32 -30.14
C ALA A 22 -6.85 -9.02 -30.62
N TYR A 23 -5.90 -8.46 -29.84
CA TYR A 23 -5.23 -7.23 -30.23
C TYR A 23 -4.56 -7.39 -31.59
N GLY A 24 -4.72 -6.39 -32.46
CA GLY A 24 -4.09 -6.31 -33.77
C GLY A 24 -2.57 -6.16 -33.66
N GLN A 25 -1.88 -6.15 -34.80
CA GLN A 25 -0.46 -5.86 -34.86
C GLN A 25 -0.19 -4.38 -34.54
N ASP A 26 -0.90 -3.47 -35.22
CA ASP A 26 -0.78 -2.03 -35.01
C ASP A 26 -1.51 -1.57 -33.76
N LEU A 27 -1.00 -0.53 -33.10
CA LEU A 27 -1.65 0.09 -31.96
C LEU A 27 -2.96 0.74 -32.42
N ALA A 28 -4.00 0.61 -31.61
CA ALA A 28 -5.28 1.25 -31.83
C ALA A 28 -5.80 1.90 -30.53
N ILE A 29 -6.49 3.03 -30.67
CA ILE A 29 -7.15 3.70 -29.53
C ILE A 29 -8.37 2.87 -29.14
N THR A 30 -8.44 2.49 -27.88
CA THR A 30 -9.55 1.73 -27.29
C THR A 30 -10.66 2.65 -26.78
N PRO A 31 -11.86 2.11 -26.47
CA PRO A 31 -12.89 2.88 -25.77
C PRO A 31 -12.46 3.44 -24.40
N ALA A 32 -11.50 2.81 -23.74
CA ALA A 32 -10.89 3.30 -22.49
C ALA A 32 -9.85 4.41 -22.71
N GLN A 33 -9.65 4.85 -23.97
CA GLN A 33 -8.69 5.89 -24.36
C GLN A 33 -7.23 5.50 -24.06
N THR A 34 -6.92 4.21 -24.14
CA THR A 34 -5.57 3.66 -24.18
C THR A 34 -5.20 3.28 -25.60
N LEU A 35 -3.91 3.15 -25.90
CA LEU A 35 -3.45 2.57 -27.15
C LEU A 35 -3.08 1.11 -26.89
N GLU A 36 -3.72 0.18 -27.59
CA GLU A 36 -3.52 -1.26 -27.40
C GLU A 36 -3.06 -1.94 -28.68
N GLY A 37 -2.06 -2.80 -28.55
CA GLY A 37 -1.58 -3.73 -29.56
C GLY A 37 -1.12 -5.02 -28.89
N ARG A 38 -0.65 -5.98 -29.71
CA ARG A 38 -0.18 -7.25 -29.14
C ARG A 38 1.09 -7.05 -28.32
N GLY A 39 0.98 -7.27 -27.00
CA GLY A 39 2.11 -7.12 -26.06
C GLY A 39 2.50 -5.68 -25.74
N ILE A 40 1.77 -4.69 -26.27
CA ILE A 40 2.06 -3.27 -26.06
C ILE A 40 0.76 -2.58 -25.62
N THR A 41 0.81 -1.89 -24.49
CA THR A 41 -0.25 -1.00 -24.01
C THR A 41 0.36 0.34 -23.67
N VAL A 42 -0.26 1.43 -24.14
CA VAL A 42 0.09 2.79 -23.74
C VAL A 42 -1.08 3.41 -23.01
N VAL A 43 -0.90 3.64 -21.72
CA VAL A 43 -1.86 4.37 -20.89
C VAL A 43 -1.55 5.85 -21.03
N VAL A 44 -2.58 6.67 -21.22
CA VAL A 44 -2.46 8.12 -21.31
C VAL A 44 -3.33 8.71 -20.21
N ASP A 45 -2.78 8.80 -19.02
CA ASP A 45 -3.49 9.26 -17.82
C ASP A 45 -2.64 10.23 -17.04
N HIS A 46 -3.16 11.45 -16.80
CA HIS A 46 -2.49 12.49 -16.03
C HIS A 46 -3.26 12.83 -14.75
N ASP A 47 -4.33 12.08 -14.46
CA ASP A 47 -5.06 12.25 -13.21
C ASP A 47 -4.20 11.71 -12.05
N PRO A 48 -3.74 12.55 -11.12
CA PRO A 48 -2.92 12.10 -10.00
C PRO A 48 -3.71 11.16 -9.11
N TRP A 49 -3.06 10.11 -8.65
CA TRP A 49 -3.69 9.09 -7.78
C TRP A 49 -3.93 9.63 -6.37
N SER A 50 -3.02 10.49 -5.91
CA SER A 50 -3.10 11.12 -4.59
C SER A 50 -2.80 12.61 -4.71
N PRO A 51 -3.49 13.47 -3.97
CA PRO A 51 -3.15 14.90 -3.92
C PRO A 51 -1.93 15.19 -3.03
N ILE A 52 -1.43 14.22 -2.29
CA ILE A 52 -0.32 14.37 -1.33
C ILE A 52 1.01 14.10 -2.02
N PHE A 53 1.10 13.00 -2.79
CA PHE A 53 2.32 12.58 -3.46
C PHE A 53 2.30 13.09 -4.90
N PHE A 54 3.20 13.97 -5.26
CA PHE A 54 3.15 14.63 -6.55
C PHE A 54 3.77 13.82 -7.69
N ASP A 55 4.83 13.07 -7.45
CA ASP A 55 5.52 12.26 -8.48
C ASP A 55 5.57 10.78 -8.10
N GLU A 56 4.44 10.09 -8.24
CA GLU A 56 4.21 8.73 -7.72
C GLU A 56 4.55 7.60 -8.69
N LYS A 57 5.10 7.88 -9.87
CA LYS A 57 5.37 6.88 -10.93
C LYS A 57 4.15 6.07 -11.40
N ASN A 58 2.96 6.63 -11.31
CA ASN A 58 1.73 6.00 -11.78
C ASN A 58 0.79 6.94 -12.55
N GLY A 59 1.30 8.11 -12.95
CA GLY A 59 0.61 9.10 -13.79
C GLY A 59 1.22 9.24 -15.18
N GLY A 60 0.75 10.23 -15.92
CA GLY A 60 1.26 10.60 -17.23
C GLY A 60 1.09 9.52 -18.30
N ILE A 61 2.02 9.47 -19.25
CA ILE A 61 2.10 8.39 -20.21
C ILE A 61 2.83 7.22 -19.58
N GLN A 62 2.20 6.03 -19.61
CA GLN A 62 2.78 4.79 -19.10
C GLN A 62 2.88 3.77 -20.24
N VAL A 63 3.96 2.99 -20.26
CA VAL A 63 4.19 1.95 -21.27
C VAL A 63 4.26 0.60 -20.61
N ILE A 64 3.31 -0.26 -20.95
CA ILE A 64 3.30 -1.68 -20.56
C ILE A 64 3.76 -2.47 -21.77
N LEU A 65 4.90 -3.14 -21.63
CA LEU A 65 5.54 -3.91 -22.69
C LEU A 65 5.69 -5.36 -22.26
N HIS A 66 5.12 -6.29 -23.01
CA HIS A 66 5.17 -7.72 -22.75
C HIS A 66 4.75 -8.13 -21.32
N GLY A 67 3.68 -7.45 -20.81
CA GLY A 67 3.12 -7.75 -19.50
C GLY A 67 3.88 -7.12 -18.32
N GLN A 68 4.81 -6.21 -18.59
CA GLN A 68 5.53 -5.44 -17.58
C GLN A 68 5.42 -3.94 -17.89
N ARG A 69 5.06 -3.11 -16.91
CA ARG A 69 5.16 -1.66 -17.06
C ARG A 69 6.62 -1.25 -17.00
N VAL A 70 7.15 -0.79 -18.12
CA VAL A 70 8.57 -0.43 -18.29
C VAL A 70 8.81 1.07 -18.19
N ALA A 71 7.77 1.90 -18.42
CA ALA A 71 7.89 3.34 -18.29
C ALA A 71 6.60 3.95 -17.71
N ALA A 72 6.77 5.10 -17.06
CA ALA A 72 5.71 5.91 -16.44
C ALA A 72 6.03 7.41 -16.53
N ASP A 73 5.15 8.24 -15.98
CA ASP A 73 5.31 9.69 -15.80
C ASP A 73 5.65 10.49 -17.05
N GLY A 74 5.26 9.99 -18.23
CA GLY A 74 5.46 10.70 -19.49
C GLY A 74 4.69 12.01 -19.53
N ASP A 75 5.38 13.14 -19.21
CA ASP A 75 4.75 14.45 -19.08
C ASP A 75 5.78 15.60 -19.22
N VAL A 76 5.26 16.84 -19.28
CA VAL A 76 6.09 18.03 -19.15
C VAL A 76 6.50 18.22 -17.69
N ARG A 77 7.81 18.24 -17.46
CA ARG A 77 8.40 18.42 -16.13
C ARG A 77 9.33 19.63 -16.12
N LEU A 78 9.43 20.26 -14.93
CA LEU A 78 10.28 21.44 -14.74
C LEU A 78 11.72 21.08 -14.35
N ASN A 79 11.92 19.85 -13.90
CA ASN A 79 13.22 19.29 -13.52
C ASN A 79 13.58 18.08 -14.39
N PRO A 80 14.87 17.83 -14.63
CA PRO A 80 15.31 16.62 -15.34
C PRO A 80 15.10 15.34 -14.51
N THR A 81 15.17 15.43 -13.20
CA THR A 81 15.04 14.33 -12.24
C THR A 81 14.11 14.74 -11.11
N PRO A 82 12.77 14.75 -11.36
CA PRO A 82 11.82 15.17 -10.34
C PRO A 82 11.81 14.20 -9.16
N GLU A 83 11.61 14.76 -7.97
CA GLU A 83 11.34 14.01 -6.74
C GLU A 83 9.84 13.82 -6.54
N GLN A 84 9.48 12.91 -5.64
CA GLN A 84 8.11 12.61 -5.27
C GLN A 84 7.30 13.86 -4.88
N TRP A 85 7.96 14.84 -4.26
CA TRP A 85 7.33 16.06 -3.74
C TRP A 85 7.47 17.28 -4.69
N ASP A 86 8.15 17.12 -5.82
CA ASP A 86 8.23 18.19 -6.81
C ASP A 86 6.87 18.44 -7.47
N PRO A 87 6.49 19.69 -7.72
CA PRO A 87 5.19 20.01 -8.30
C PRO A 87 4.97 19.29 -9.63
N VAL A 88 3.80 18.69 -9.78
CA VAL A 88 3.28 18.14 -11.04
C VAL A 88 2.23 19.07 -11.63
N PRO A 89 1.96 19.00 -12.94
CA PRO A 89 0.92 19.82 -13.53
C PRO A 89 -0.46 19.38 -13.05
N LEU A 90 -1.36 20.34 -12.91
CA LEU A 90 -2.77 20.08 -12.65
C LEU A 90 -3.42 19.52 -13.92
N PHE A 91 -4.01 18.34 -13.81
CA PHE A 91 -4.87 17.75 -14.84
C PHE A 91 -6.11 18.62 -15.07
N ILE A 92 -6.47 18.86 -16.33
CA ILE A 92 -7.64 19.66 -16.72
C ILE A 92 -8.70 18.74 -17.36
N ASP A 93 -8.35 18.09 -18.45
CA ASP A 93 -9.22 17.13 -19.12
C ASP A 93 -8.45 16.14 -20.02
N ARG A 94 -9.14 15.05 -20.40
CA ARG A 94 -8.68 14.07 -21.39
C ARG A 94 -9.77 13.78 -22.39
N SER A 95 -9.40 13.71 -23.66
CA SER A 95 -10.34 13.49 -24.77
C SER A 95 -9.67 12.73 -25.92
N VAL A 96 -10.49 12.26 -26.87
CA VAL A 96 -10.01 11.70 -28.14
C VAL A 96 -10.26 12.70 -29.25
N ASP A 97 -9.19 13.18 -29.89
CA ASP A 97 -9.24 13.95 -31.13
C ASP A 97 -9.37 12.99 -32.31
N ALA A 98 -10.60 12.82 -32.81
CA ALA A 98 -10.90 11.94 -33.93
C ALA A 98 -10.23 12.38 -35.25
N ALA A 99 -10.02 13.70 -35.45
CA ALA A 99 -9.40 14.22 -36.65
C ALA A 99 -7.90 13.94 -36.73
N ARG A 100 -7.23 13.93 -35.56
CA ARG A 100 -5.81 13.64 -35.44
C ARG A 100 -5.54 12.18 -35.05
N HIS A 101 -6.58 11.41 -34.81
CA HIS A 101 -6.50 10.03 -34.30
C HIS A 101 -5.57 9.95 -33.07
N ALA A 102 -5.83 10.78 -32.05
CA ALA A 102 -4.99 10.93 -30.88
C ALA A 102 -5.79 11.00 -29.58
N VAL A 103 -5.23 10.47 -28.49
CA VAL A 103 -5.64 10.82 -27.13
C VAL A 103 -4.95 12.12 -26.77
N VAL A 104 -5.69 13.08 -26.23
CA VAL A 104 -5.21 14.41 -25.87
C VAL A 104 -5.48 14.65 -24.40
N VAL A 105 -4.44 15.01 -23.65
CA VAL A 105 -4.53 15.45 -22.26
C VAL A 105 -4.18 16.91 -22.18
N ARG A 106 -4.98 17.68 -21.42
CA ARG A 106 -4.69 19.09 -21.09
C ARG A 106 -4.25 19.19 -19.64
N ALA A 107 -3.16 19.87 -19.40
CA ALA A 107 -2.61 20.10 -18.09
C ALA A 107 -1.99 21.49 -17.95
N ALA A 108 -1.76 21.95 -16.71
CA ALA A 108 -1.18 23.25 -16.46
C ALA A 108 -0.42 23.33 -15.13
N TYR A 109 0.71 24.03 -15.15
CA TYR A 109 1.36 24.58 -13.97
C TYR A 109 0.83 26.02 -13.77
N LYS A 110 -0.16 26.18 -12.91
CA LYS A 110 -0.85 27.47 -12.72
C LYS A 110 0.11 28.57 -12.25
N ASP A 111 0.97 28.24 -11.29
CA ASP A 111 1.91 29.20 -10.70
C ASP A 111 3.04 29.62 -11.67
N GLN A 112 3.21 28.89 -12.77
CA GLN A 112 4.22 29.12 -13.79
C GLN A 112 3.66 29.69 -15.10
N ASP A 113 2.35 30.00 -15.17
CA ASP A 113 1.62 30.40 -16.39
C ASP A 113 1.92 29.50 -17.60
N LEU A 114 2.05 28.17 -17.32
CA LEU A 114 2.34 27.15 -18.34
C LEU A 114 1.14 26.20 -18.46
N ALA A 115 0.40 26.31 -19.55
CA ALA A 115 -0.66 25.37 -19.93
C ALA A 115 -0.32 24.71 -21.26
N TYR A 116 -0.61 23.42 -21.36
CA TYR A 116 -0.18 22.61 -22.50
C TYR A 116 -1.12 21.44 -22.78
N HIS A 117 -0.92 20.83 -23.95
CA HIS A 117 -1.60 19.64 -24.40
C HIS A 117 -0.55 18.55 -24.74
N VAL A 118 -0.73 17.36 -24.20
CA VAL A 118 0.01 16.19 -24.64
C VAL A 118 -0.88 15.37 -25.56
N ARG A 119 -0.43 15.13 -26.78
CA ARG A 119 -1.13 14.33 -27.79
C ARG A 119 -0.39 13.02 -28.02
N VAL A 120 -1.10 11.90 -27.88
CA VAL A 120 -0.55 10.56 -28.11
C VAL A 120 -1.33 9.88 -29.20
N SER A 121 -0.70 9.54 -30.31
CA SER A 121 -1.32 8.92 -31.47
C SER A 121 -0.62 7.62 -31.86
N PRO A 122 -1.37 6.58 -32.28
CA PRO A 122 -0.78 5.36 -32.81
C PRO A 122 0.07 5.63 -34.08
N GLU A 123 1.17 4.92 -34.23
CA GLU A 123 2.06 4.96 -35.40
C GLU A 123 2.57 3.54 -35.72
N GLY A 124 1.76 2.75 -36.42
CA GLY A 124 2.02 1.33 -36.63
C GLY A 124 2.07 0.58 -35.30
N THR A 125 3.18 -0.12 -35.04
CA THR A 125 3.42 -0.84 -33.77
C THR A 125 3.97 0.06 -32.67
N GLY A 126 4.20 1.35 -32.94
CA GLY A 126 4.65 2.37 -31.99
C GLY A 126 3.64 3.50 -31.83
N PHE A 127 4.07 4.61 -31.25
CA PHE A 127 3.23 5.78 -31.03
C PHE A 127 4.03 7.08 -31.10
N ARG A 128 3.34 8.16 -31.44
CA ARG A 128 3.87 9.50 -31.49
C ARG A 128 3.37 10.30 -30.27
N ILE A 129 4.28 10.99 -29.60
CA ILE A 129 3.99 11.98 -28.57
C ILE A 129 4.25 13.36 -29.15
N ALA A 130 3.33 14.31 -28.96
CA ALA A 130 3.54 15.69 -29.30
C ALA A 130 3.00 16.60 -28.20
N VAL A 131 3.73 17.67 -27.90
CA VAL A 131 3.36 18.67 -26.90
C VAL A 131 3.07 19.99 -27.57
N ASP A 132 1.91 20.57 -27.33
CA ASP A 132 1.55 21.93 -27.73
C ASP A 132 1.39 22.81 -26.49
N LEU A 133 1.87 24.04 -26.53
CA LEU A 133 1.68 25.03 -25.47
C LEU A 133 0.58 26.02 -25.87
N ASP A 134 -0.26 26.45 -24.94
CA ASP A 134 -1.30 27.46 -25.16
C ASP A 134 -0.68 28.83 -25.50
N LYS A 135 0.46 29.13 -24.86
CA LYS A 135 1.28 30.32 -25.07
C LYS A 135 2.73 29.90 -25.34
N PRO A 136 3.55 30.75 -25.96
CA PRO A 136 5.00 30.51 -26.07
C PRO A 136 5.61 30.27 -24.69
N LEU A 137 6.59 29.35 -24.61
CA LEU A 137 7.24 29.01 -23.33
C LEU A 137 7.76 30.28 -22.63
N PRO A 138 7.39 30.53 -21.36
CA PRO A 138 7.91 31.66 -20.58
C PRO A 138 9.45 31.64 -20.51
N ALA A 139 10.08 32.82 -20.61
CA ALA A 139 11.54 32.92 -20.60
C ALA A 139 12.17 32.38 -19.28
N SER A 140 11.45 32.45 -18.16
CA SER A 140 11.87 31.91 -16.86
C SER A 140 11.96 30.37 -16.83
N LEU A 141 11.27 29.71 -17.75
CA LEU A 141 11.25 28.24 -17.90
C LEU A 141 12.16 27.74 -19.03
N ALA A 142 12.80 28.64 -19.79
CA ALA A 142 13.77 28.27 -20.82
C ALA A 142 14.96 27.54 -20.17
N GLY A 143 15.31 26.34 -20.71
CA GLY A 143 16.33 25.46 -20.14
C GLY A 143 15.89 24.64 -18.94
N LYS A 144 14.64 24.84 -18.45
CA LYS A 144 14.06 24.09 -17.33
C LYS A 144 12.92 23.18 -17.78
N ALA A 145 11.91 23.71 -18.46
CA ALA A 145 10.79 22.91 -18.92
C ALA A 145 11.21 21.94 -20.04
N GLY A 146 10.82 20.69 -19.89
CA GLY A 146 11.09 19.62 -20.86
C GLY A 146 10.07 18.51 -20.75
N PHE A 147 10.06 17.59 -21.71
CA PHE A 147 9.24 16.39 -21.66
C PHE A 147 10.09 15.24 -21.14
N ASN A 148 9.62 14.57 -20.09
CA ASN A 148 10.23 13.39 -19.48
C ASN A 148 9.42 12.14 -19.83
N LEU A 149 10.09 10.98 -19.86
CA LEU A 149 9.50 9.66 -19.76
C LEU A 149 10.43 8.81 -18.91
N ASP A 150 9.91 8.29 -17.79
CA ASP A 150 10.68 7.63 -16.76
C ASP A 150 10.65 6.11 -16.94
N PHE A 151 11.82 5.47 -17.01
CA PHE A 151 11.99 4.04 -17.26
C PHE A 151 12.36 3.29 -15.98
N LEU A 152 11.64 2.21 -15.69
CA LEU A 152 11.79 1.40 -14.47
C LEU A 152 13.22 0.85 -14.35
N PRO A 153 13.98 1.19 -13.32
CA PRO A 153 15.39 0.81 -13.20
C PRO A 153 15.63 -0.70 -13.30
N THR A 154 14.84 -1.52 -12.62
CA THR A 154 15.02 -2.98 -12.59
C THR A 154 14.81 -3.64 -13.95
N ALA A 155 14.04 -3.03 -14.83
CA ALA A 155 13.91 -3.50 -16.21
C ALA A 155 15.18 -3.27 -17.05
N TYR A 156 16.08 -2.38 -16.60
CA TYR A 156 17.24 -1.93 -17.40
C TYR A 156 18.60 -2.15 -16.73
N PHE A 157 18.68 -2.47 -15.44
CA PHE A 157 19.97 -2.69 -14.77
C PHE A 157 20.90 -3.63 -15.53
N GLY A 158 22.14 -3.16 -15.77
CA GLY A 158 23.18 -3.92 -16.45
C GLY A 158 22.95 -4.13 -17.94
N LYS A 159 21.87 -3.54 -18.51
CA LYS A 159 21.62 -3.55 -19.95
C LYS A 159 22.29 -2.36 -20.61
N THR A 160 22.32 -2.38 -21.95
CA THR A 160 22.96 -1.34 -22.74
C THR A 160 21.95 -0.29 -23.23
N TYR A 161 22.46 0.87 -23.63
CA TYR A 161 21.73 1.84 -24.44
C TYR A 161 22.63 2.41 -25.53
N TYR A 162 22.02 2.96 -26.58
CA TYR A 162 22.69 3.77 -27.59
C TYR A 162 21.99 5.12 -27.70
N LEU A 163 22.74 6.20 -27.58
CA LEU A 163 22.29 7.54 -27.99
C LEU A 163 22.96 7.88 -29.34
N ASP A 164 22.17 7.89 -30.42
CA ASP A 164 22.63 7.79 -31.79
C ASP A 164 23.58 6.59 -31.95
N SER A 165 24.88 6.82 -32.12
CA SER A 165 25.92 5.77 -32.22
C SER A 165 26.74 5.60 -30.93
N ALA A 166 26.51 6.42 -29.89
CA ALA A 166 27.26 6.38 -28.66
C ALA A 166 26.67 5.32 -27.68
N PRO A 167 27.43 4.25 -27.35
CA PRO A 167 26.97 3.22 -26.43
C PRO A 167 27.12 3.64 -24.98
N GLY A 168 26.26 3.06 -24.10
CA GLY A 168 26.40 3.15 -22.67
C GLY A 168 25.78 1.96 -21.95
N LEU A 169 25.96 1.93 -20.64
CA LEU A 169 25.42 0.91 -19.75
C LEU A 169 24.56 1.55 -18.68
N PHE A 170 23.40 0.95 -18.40
CA PHE A 170 22.59 1.35 -17.25
C PHE A 170 23.26 0.90 -15.96
N PRO A 171 23.64 1.81 -15.04
CA PRO A 171 24.28 1.46 -13.80
C PRO A 171 23.29 0.80 -12.83
N ARG A 172 23.77 -0.23 -12.10
CA ARG A 172 22.95 -0.84 -11.03
C ARG A 172 22.83 0.10 -9.83
N ASP A 173 23.99 0.60 -9.38
CA ASP A 173 24.01 1.57 -8.28
C ASP A 173 23.96 3.00 -8.82
N PRO A 174 23.31 3.94 -8.13
CA PRO A 174 23.36 5.35 -8.50
C PRO A 174 24.80 5.83 -8.54
N THR A 175 25.26 6.14 -9.74
CA THR A 175 26.62 6.61 -9.96
C THR A 175 26.53 7.86 -10.79
N GLY A 176 27.17 8.85 -10.50
CA GLY A 176 27.09 9.96 -11.41
C GLY A 176 27.84 11.11 -10.86
N PRO A 177 28.33 12.00 -11.66
CA PRO A 177 28.60 13.32 -11.14
C PRO A 177 27.29 14.04 -10.90
N MET A 178 27.15 14.64 -9.73
CA MET A 178 26.07 15.58 -9.42
C MET A 178 26.34 16.92 -10.09
N SER A 179 25.31 17.72 -10.26
CA SER A 179 25.45 19.08 -10.76
C SER A 179 26.30 19.92 -9.82
N THR A 180 27.19 20.75 -10.41
CA THR A 180 28.05 21.67 -9.65
C THR A 180 27.43 23.06 -9.46
N ASP A 181 26.26 23.32 -10.04
CA ASP A 181 25.54 24.59 -9.94
C ASP A 181 24.67 24.72 -8.68
N GLY A 182 24.64 23.66 -7.85
CA GLY A 182 23.87 23.62 -6.61
C GLY A 182 22.38 23.29 -6.82
N SER A 183 21.95 22.89 -8.04
CA SER A 183 20.56 22.45 -8.29
C SER A 183 20.20 21.14 -7.60
N GLY A 184 21.20 20.33 -7.28
CA GLY A 184 21.01 18.97 -6.77
C GLY A 184 20.72 17.95 -7.87
N ASP A 185 20.50 18.35 -9.11
CA ASP A 185 20.23 17.42 -10.22
C ASP A 185 21.51 16.67 -10.65
N PRO A 186 21.38 15.37 -11.00
CA PRO A 186 22.51 14.63 -11.57
C PRO A 186 22.84 15.12 -12.98
N GLN A 187 24.08 14.95 -13.41
CA GLN A 187 24.43 15.12 -14.82
C GLN A 187 23.87 13.95 -15.65
N PRO A 188 23.55 14.18 -16.94
CA PRO A 188 23.05 13.10 -17.79
C PRO A 188 24.09 11.98 -17.99
N LEU A 189 23.63 10.73 -18.01
CA LEU A 189 24.44 9.58 -18.44
C LEU A 189 24.85 9.70 -19.91
N ALA A 190 23.99 10.29 -20.74
CA ALA A 190 24.22 10.61 -22.13
C ALA A 190 23.34 11.77 -22.58
N SER A 191 23.83 12.62 -23.53
CA SER A 191 23.05 13.75 -24.02
C SER A 191 23.52 14.18 -25.44
N GLY A 192 22.65 14.90 -26.14
CA GLY A 192 22.97 15.58 -27.41
C GLY A 192 22.58 14.82 -28.68
N GLY A 193 22.11 13.58 -28.58
CA GLY A 193 21.61 12.79 -29.71
C GLY A 193 20.12 12.96 -29.97
N HIS A 194 19.67 12.53 -31.14
CA HIS A 194 18.23 12.59 -31.52
C HIS A 194 17.55 11.22 -31.54
N SER A 195 18.29 10.14 -31.34
CA SER A 195 17.72 8.78 -31.24
C SER A 195 18.34 8.05 -30.06
N ILE A 196 17.48 7.50 -29.16
CA ILE A 196 17.94 6.65 -28.09
C ILE A 196 17.29 5.27 -28.20
N THR A 197 18.10 4.21 -28.11
CA THR A 197 17.61 2.83 -27.99
C THR A 197 18.02 2.29 -26.63
N LEU A 198 17.04 1.90 -25.82
CA LEU A 198 17.19 1.32 -24.51
C LEU A 198 17.11 -0.20 -24.63
N ALA A 199 18.02 -0.92 -23.98
CA ALA A 199 18.12 -2.38 -23.96
C ALA A 199 18.02 -3.02 -25.37
N PRO A 200 18.87 -2.65 -26.35
CA PRO A 200 18.83 -3.21 -27.72
C PRO A 200 18.98 -4.73 -27.74
N GLU A 201 19.67 -5.33 -26.79
CA GLU A 201 19.89 -6.75 -26.61
C GLU A 201 18.69 -7.52 -26.03
N ASP A 202 17.73 -6.82 -25.40
CA ASP A 202 16.58 -7.46 -24.75
C ASP A 202 15.27 -7.19 -25.52
N PRO A 203 14.75 -8.16 -26.28
CA PRO A 203 13.54 -7.97 -27.05
C PRO A 203 12.28 -7.73 -26.19
N LEU A 204 12.29 -8.05 -24.87
CA LEU A 204 11.15 -7.84 -23.99
C LEU A 204 11.11 -6.41 -23.41
N SER A 205 12.24 -5.72 -23.33
CA SER A 205 12.34 -4.38 -22.74
C SER A 205 12.81 -3.30 -23.71
N ARG A 206 13.18 -3.67 -24.96
CA ARG A 206 13.73 -2.73 -25.93
C ARG A 206 12.72 -1.67 -26.35
N VAL A 207 13.12 -0.39 -26.21
CA VAL A 207 12.37 0.77 -26.68
C VAL A 207 13.31 1.71 -27.42
N THR A 208 12.91 2.19 -28.60
CA THR A 208 13.62 3.25 -29.34
C THR A 208 12.78 4.52 -29.35
N ILE A 209 13.38 5.64 -29.01
CA ILE A 209 12.76 6.98 -29.06
C ILE A 209 13.58 7.83 -30.01
N THR A 210 12.90 8.49 -30.99
CA THR A 210 13.51 9.52 -31.84
C THR A 210 12.82 10.84 -31.60
N SER A 211 13.57 11.92 -31.56
CA SER A 211 13.10 13.30 -31.39
C SER A 211 13.31 14.13 -32.64
N ASP A 212 12.24 14.73 -33.16
CA ASP A 212 12.27 15.62 -34.32
C ASP A 212 12.73 17.03 -33.98
N LYS A 213 12.73 17.41 -32.71
CA LYS A 213 12.97 18.77 -32.24
C LYS A 213 14.25 18.86 -31.42
N ALA A 214 14.16 18.98 -30.14
CA ALA A 214 15.31 19.09 -29.26
C ALA A 214 16.04 17.73 -29.10
N PRO A 215 17.36 17.72 -28.87
CA PRO A 215 18.10 16.52 -28.58
C PRO A 215 17.60 15.84 -27.29
N LEU A 216 17.83 14.55 -27.22
CA LEU A 216 17.54 13.70 -26.07
C LEU A 216 18.70 13.70 -25.06
N ALA A 217 18.37 13.52 -23.81
CA ALA A 217 19.28 13.20 -22.73
C ALA A 217 18.71 12.06 -21.88
N LEU A 218 19.61 11.25 -21.31
CA LEU A 218 19.31 10.17 -20.40
C LEU A 218 19.90 10.48 -19.02
N TYR A 219 19.08 10.44 -17.98
CA TYR A 219 19.50 10.70 -16.60
C TYR A 219 19.28 9.47 -15.71
N ASP A 220 20.02 9.38 -14.61
CA ASP A 220 19.74 8.50 -13.48
C ASP A 220 19.14 9.34 -12.33
N ALA A 221 17.83 9.37 -12.20
CA ALA A 221 17.15 10.19 -11.20
C ALA A 221 17.34 9.68 -9.77
N ARG A 222 17.77 8.44 -9.56
CA ARG A 222 18.06 7.86 -8.23
C ARG A 222 19.18 8.60 -7.50
N ASN A 223 20.02 9.34 -8.22
CA ASN A 223 21.06 10.20 -7.61
C ASN A 223 20.46 11.38 -6.81
N ARG A 224 19.21 11.78 -7.10
CA ARG A 224 18.56 12.89 -6.43
C ARG A 224 17.40 12.41 -5.55
N ALA A 225 16.58 11.51 -6.06
CA ALA A 225 15.33 11.14 -5.43
C ALA A 225 15.26 9.63 -5.15
N GLN A 226 14.76 9.26 -3.98
CA GLN A 226 14.56 7.85 -3.62
C GLN A 226 13.56 7.11 -4.52
N ASN A 227 12.62 7.84 -5.13
CA ASN A 227 11.67 7.31 -6.13
C ASN A 227 12.15 7.51 -7.57
N GLY A 228 13.38 7.94 -7.78
CA GLY A 228 13.94 8.23 -9.10
C GLY A 228 14.04 7.01 -10.01
N TRP A 229 13.76 7.19 -11.30
CA TRP A 229 13.94 6.20 -12.35
C TRP A 229 14.98 6.67 -13.37
N PHE A 230 15.22 5.91 -14.44
CA PHE A 230 16.00 6.39 -15.58
C PHE A 230 15.14 7.28 -16.45
N VAL A 231 15.53 8.54 -16.63
CA VAL A 231 14.70 9.55 -17.32
C VAL A 231 15.25 9.84 -18.71
N VAL A 232 14.45 9.58 -19.74
CA VAL A 232 14.69 10.12 -21.08
C VAL A 232 13.99 11.48 -21.18
N ARG A 233 14.72 12.51 -21.56
CA ARG A 233 14.24 13.90 -21.58
C ARG A 233 14.63 14.66 -22.85
N SER A 234 13.76 15.58 -23.28
CA SER A 234 14.15 16.67 -24.18
C SER A 234 13.58 18.00 -23.71
N LEU A 235 14.37 19.08 -23.84
CA LEU A 235 13.95 20.42 -23.44
C LEU A 235 12.96 21.02 -24.44
N ILE A 236 12.06 21.86 -23.96
CA ILE A 236 11.20 22.69 -24.78
C ILE A 236 11.98 23.96 -25.14
N ALA A 237 12.12 24.25 -26.43
CA ALA A 237 12.84 25.43 -26.89
C ALA A 237 12.13 26.72 -26.48
N ALA A 238 12.90 27.79 -26.20
CA ALA A 238 12.35 29.10 -25.91
C ALA A 238 11.44 29.59 -27.05
N GLY A 239 10.24 30.08 -26.71
CA GLY A 239 9.25 30.56 -27.68
C GLY A 239 8.52 29.44 -28.48
N ALA A 240 8.80 28.18 -28.25
CA ALA A 240 8.07 27.07 -28.87
C ALA A 240 6.60 27.09 -28.42
N ARG A 241 5.69 26.69 -29.31
CA ARG A 241 4.26 26.65 -29.06
C ARG A 241 3.63 25.39 -29.65
N THR A 242 3.66 25.22 -30.96
CA THR A 242 3.07 24.06 -31.65
C THR A 242 4.12 23.00 -31.88
N ASP A 243 3.79 21.74 -31.61
CA ASP A 243 4.73 20.64 -31.70
C ASP A 243 6.07 20.98 -30.97
N ALA A 244 5.97 21.57 -29.79
CA ALA A 244 7.12 21.98 -28.99
C ALA A 244 8.04 20.79 -28.62
N VAL A 245 7.45 19.62 -28.48
CA VAL A 245 8.10 18.31 -28.43
C VAL A 245 7.43 17.41 -29.46
N VAL A 246 8.23 16.61 -30.17
CA VAL A 246 7.74 15.54 -31.03
C VAL A 246 8.66 14.34 -30.87
N TRP A 247 8.11 13.28 -30.30
CA TRP A 247 8.80 12.00 -30.13
C TRP A 247 8.06 10.88 -30.87
N HIS A 248 8.83 10.00 -31.52
CA HIS A 248 8.36 8.73 -32.06
C HIS A 248 8.90 7.62 -31.16
N VAL A 249 8.00 6.98 -30.44
CA VAL A 249 8.35 5.92 -29.48
C VAL A 249 8.01 4.57 -30.10
N ARG A 250 9.01 3.71 -30.23
CA ARG A 250 8.90 2.38 -30.86
C ARG A 250 9.32 1.30 -29.87
N PRO A 251 8.37 0.80 -29.04
CA PRO A 251 8.58 -0.42 -28.29
C PRO A 251 8.83 -1.59 -29.24
N ASN A 252 9.61 -2.57 -28.82
CA ASN A 252 9.85 -3.73 -29.65
C ASN A 252 8.56 -4.55 -29.79
N PHE A 253 8.13 -4.78 -31.01
CA PHE A 253 6.95 -5.59 -31.32
C PHE A 253 7.33 -7.05 -31.56
N ILE A 254 6.65 -7.98 -30.89
CA ILE A 254 6.77 -9.43 -31.07
C ILE A 254 5.43 -9.95 -31.55
N ALA A 255 5.35 -10.36 -32.82
CA ALA A 255 4.08 -10.62 -33.54
C ALA A 255 3.23 -11.74 -32.92
N ASP A 256 3.86 -12.72 -32.32
CA ASP A 256 3.23 -13.90 -31.72
C ASP A 256 3.31 -13.91 -30.18
N TRP A 257 3.69 -12.78 -29.57
CA TRP A 257 3.79 -12.69 -28.12
C TRP A 257 2.45 -12.98 -27.45
N VAL A 258 2.51 -13.79 -26.43
CA VAL A 258 1.38 -14.14 -25.54
C VAL A 258 1.93 -14.28 -24.14
N ARG A 259 1.28 -13.63 -23.17
CA ARG A 259 1.68 -13.75 -21.78
C ARG A 259 1.47 -15.18 -21.27
N ASP A 260 2.46 -15.68 -20.56
CA ASP A 260 2.36 -17.00 -19.92
C ASP A 260 1.25 -17.02 -18.86
N PRO A 261 0.58 -18.15 -18.68
CA PRO A 261 -0.38 -18.33 -17.61
C PRO A 261 0.23 -18.11 -16.24
N VAL A 262 -0.49 -17.41 -15.36
CA VAL A 262 -0.15 -17.34 -13.93
C VAL A 262 -1.08 -18.24 -13.15
N VAL A 263 -0.53 -19.22 -12.44
CA VAL A 263 -1.28 -20.10 -11.54
C VAL A 263 -1.07 -19.60 -10.12
N SER A 264 -2.10 -18.99 -9.53
CA SER A 264 -2.05 -18.42 -8.20
C SER A 264 -2.77 -19.31 -7.17
N TYR A 265 -2.10 -19.53 -6.04
CA TYR A 265 -2.54 -20.40 -4.94
C TYR A 265 -1.95 -19.87 -3.62
N ASN A 266 -2.35 -20.42 -2.48
CA ASN A 266 -1.82 -20.03 -1.19
C ASN A 266 -0.40 -20.58 -0.98
N GLN A 267 0.59 -19.72 -0.86
CA GLN A 267 2.01 -20.06 -0.71
C GLN A 267 2.35 -20.75 0.63
N ALA A 268 1.55 -20.55 1.69
CA ALA A 268 1.67 -21.29 2.94
C ALA A 268 1.06 -22.70 2.84
N GLY A 269 0.29 -22.96 1.78
CA GLY A 269 -0.38 -24.25 1.58
C GLY A 269 -1.80 -24.29 2.12
N TYR A 270 -2.26 -25.52 2.47
CA TYR A 270 -3.65 -25.76 2.81
C TYR A 270 -3.78 -26.79 3.92
N THR A 271 -4.79 -26.62 4.80
CA THR A 271 -5.17 -27.72 5.69
C THR A 271 -5.96 -28.78 4.92
N PRO A 272 -5.87 -30.09 5.30
CA PRO A 272 -6.44 -31.18 4.51
C PRO A 272 -7.92 -31.11 4.22
N ALA A 273 -8.73 -30.63 5.18
CA ALA A 273 -10.19 -30.65 5.12
C ALA A 273 -10.81 -29.48 4.37
N ARG A 274 -10.08 -28.34 4.22
CA ARG A 274 -10.62 -27.14 3.56
C ARG A 274 -10.75 -27.26 2.05
N SER A 275 -11.50 -26.37 1.43
CA SER A 275 -11.50 -26.13 -0.01
C SER A 275 -10.11 -25.64 -0.47
N LYS A 276 -9.62 -26.20 -1.58
CA LYS A 276 -8.31 -25.92 -2.18
C LYS A 276 -8.49 -25.63 -3.66
N VAL A 277 -8.44 -24.34 -4.01
CA VAL A 277 -8.71 -23.88 -5.38
C VAL A 277 -7.60 -22.91 -5.80
N ALA A 278 -6.89 -23.27 -6.86
CA ALA A 278 -5.99 -22.35 -7.55
C ALA A 278 -6.77 -21.53 -8.59
N VAL A 279 -6.38 -20.27 -8.78
CA VAL A 279 -6.87 -19.37 -9.83
C VAL A 279 -5.83 -19.29 -10.93
N ILE A 280 -6.25 -19.41 -12.18
CA ILE A 280 -5.37 -19.36 -13.35
C ILE A 280 -5.70 -18.12 -14.17
N GLU A 281 -4.76 -17.19 -14.26
CA GLU A 281 -4.84 -15.97 -15.06
C GLU A 281 -4.27 -16.23 -16.46
N LEU A 282 -5.02 -15.88 -17.50
CA LEU A 282 -4.76 -16.24 -18.88
C LEU A 282 -4.81 -15.01 -19.79
N ASP A 283 -3.78 -14.85 -20.60
CA ASP A 283 -3.83 -13.88 -21.72
C ASP A 283 -5.05 -14.18 -22.64
N PRO A 284 -5.75 -13.14 -23.15
CA PRO A 284 -6.85 -13.33 -24.08
C PRO A 284 -6.51 -14.19 -25.30
N ASN A 285 -5.25 -14.15 -25.77
CA ASN A 285 -4.77 -14.92 -26.93
C ASN A 285 -4.21 -16.31 -26.56
N PHE A 286 -4.08 -16.64 -25.28
CA PHE A 286 -3.49 -17.90 -24.85
C PHE A 286 -4.42 -19.08 -25.14
N LYS A 287 -3.90 -20.12 -25.82
CA LYS A 287 -4.66 -21.37 -26.05
C LYS A 287 -4.57 -22.25 -24.82
N ALA A 288 -5.55 -22.10 -23.92
CA ALA A 288 -5.57 -22.73 -22.62
C ALA A 288 -5.84 -24.24 -22.70
N PRO A 289 -4.96 -25.12 -22.13
CA PRO A 289 -5.26 -26.53 -21.93
C PRO A 289 -6.48 -26.73 -21.04
N ALA A 290 -7.28 -27.76 -21.34
CA ALA A 290 -8.51 -28.04 -20.60
C ALA A 290 -8.25 -28.68 -19.22
N ARG A 291 -7.05 -29.16 -18.93
CA ARG A 291 -6.73 -29.91 -17.70
C ARG A 291 -5.48 -29.35 -17.03
N ALA A 292 -5.47 -29.38 -15.69
CA ALA A 292 -4.29 -29.21 -14.85
C ALA A 292 -4.03 -30.48 -14.03
N THR A 293 -2.81 -30.66 -13.57
CA THR A 293 -2.39 -31.81 -12.78
C THR A 293 -1.79 -31.36 -11.46
N LEU A 294 -2.27 -31.92 -10.35
CA LEU A 294 -1.62 -31.83 -9.05
C LEU A 294 -0.56 -32.91 -8.94
N LEU A 295 0.66 -32.52 -8.71
CA LEU A 295 1.82 -33.41 -8.52
C LEU A 295 2.18 -33.45 -7.05
N LYS A 296 2.45 -34.65 -6.52
CA LYS A 296 3.04 -34.85 -5.20
C LYS A 296 4.54 -35.02 -5.33
N LEU A 297 5.31 -34.23 -4.60
CA LEU A 297 6.75 -34.41 -4.51
C LEU A 297 7.08 -35.61 -3.63
N THR A 298 8.03 -36.44 -4.08
CA THR A 298 8.50 -37.59 -3.34
C THR A 298 9.97 -37.45 -2.94
N ALA A 299 10.40 -38.17 -1.91
CA ALA A 299 11.79 -38.13 -1.48
C ALA A 299 12.78 -38.62 -2.57
N ALA A 300 12.29 -39.30 -3.59
CA ALA A 300 13.10 -39.72 -4.74
C ALA A 300 13.34 -38.61 -5.77
N GLY A 301 12.81 -37.42 -5.54
CA GLY A 301 12.91 -36.25 -6.45
C GLY A 301 12.07 -36.41 -7.73
N LYS A 302 11.17 -37.37 -7.81
CA LYS A 302 10.26 -37.55 -8.94
C LYS A 302 8.84 -37.19 -8.53
N PRO A 303 8.22 -36.14 -9.14
CA PRO A 303 6.84 -35.81 -8.88
C PRO A 303 5.87 -36.89 -9.35
N GLU A 304 4.85 -37.18 -8.56
CA GLU A 304 3.80 -38.17 -8.90
C GLU A 304 2.49 -37.47 -9.14
N ALA A 305 1.83 -37.76 -10.28
CA ALA A 305 0.50 -37.22 -10.56
C ALA A 305 -0.55 -37.85 -9.65
N VAL A 306 -1.13 -37.06 -8.74
CA VAL A 306 -2.16 -37.53 -7.78
C VAL A 306 -3.58 -37.13 -8.16
N LEU A 307 -3.72 -36.06 -8.96
CA LEU A 307 -4.99 -35.62 -9.51
C LEU A 307 -4.76 -34.94 -10.87
N THR A 308 -5.52 -35.34 -11.88
CA THR A 308 -5.62 -34.62 -13.14
C THR A 308 -7.10 -34.30 -13.40
N ALA A 309 -7.47 -33.02 -13.33
CA ALA A 309 -8.87 -32.61 -13.45
C ALA A 309 -9.04 -31.47 -14.47
N ASN A 310 -10.28 -31.25 -14.89
CA ASN A 310 -10.61 -30.16 -15.78
C ASN A 310 -10.46 -28.81 -15.08
N VAL A 311 -9.87 -27.86 -15.77
CA VAL A 311 -9.85 -26.45 -15.40
C VAL A 311 -11.23 -25.87 -15.74
N LYS A 312 -11.88 -25.25 -14.75
CA LYS A 312 -13.21 -24.65 -14.92
C LYS A 312 -13.06 -23.16 -15.32
N PRO A 313 -13.54 -22.75 -16.49
CA PRO A 313 -13.57 -21.35 -16.84
C PRO A 313 -14.35 -20.54 -15.80
N TRP A 314 -13.79 -19.41 -15.35
CA TRP A 314 -14.48 -18.46 -14.47
C TRP A 314 -15.10 -17.32 -15.30
N GLY A 315 -14.35 -16.75 -16.25
CA GLY A 315 -14.77 -15.66 -17.13
C GLY A 315 -13.67 -14.63 -17.39
N LYS A 316 -14.09 -13.45 -17.84
CA LYS A 316 -13.19 -12.29 -18.02
C LYS A 316 -13.31 -11.38 -16.80
N TRP A 317 -12.16 -10.92 -16.29
CA TRP A 317 -12.06 -9.84 -15.33
C TRP A 317 -10.84 -9.00 -15.67
N MET A 318 -10.99 -7.67 -15.65
CA MET A 318 -9.98 -6.76 -16.15
C MET A 318 -9.54 -7.15 -17.58
N ARG A 319 -8.28 -7.12 -17.91
CA ARG A 319 -7.75 -7.47 -19.24
C ARG A 319 -7.57 -8.96 -19.48
N TYR A 320 -7.68 -9.81 -18.44
CA TYR A 320 -7.38 -11.24 -18.55
C TYR A 320 -8.62 -12.13 -18.48
N ARG A 321 -8.48 -13.37 -18.95
CA ARG A 321 -9.42 -14.44 -18.71
C ARG A 321 -8.96 -15.24 -17.50
N TYR A 322 -9.91 -15.76 -16.74
CA TYR A 322 -9.64 -16.52 -15.54
C TYR A 322 -10.29 -17.89 -15.59
N ALA A 323 -9.63 -18.83 -14.93
CA ALA A 323 -10.15 -20.18 -14.73
C ALA A 323 -9.74 -20.67 -13.34
N THR A 324 -10.37 -21.76 -12.85
CA THR A 324 -10.07 -22.34 -11.55
C THR A 324 -9.71 -23.81 -11.67
N PHE A 325 -8.76 -24.26 -10.85
CA PHE A 325 -8.40 -25.65 -10.66
C PHE A 325 -8.69 -26.06 -9.23
N ASP A 326 -9.69 -26.93 -9.05
CA ASP A 326 -10.14 -27.43 -7.74
C ASP A 326 -9.46 -28.77 -7.45
N PHE A 327 -8.68 -28.82 -6.39
CA PHE A 327 -8.02 -30.01 -5.87
C PHE A 327 -8.41 -30.34 -4.42
N SER A 328 -9.59 -29.88 -3.98
CA SER A 328 -10.12 -30.08 -2.62
C SER A 328 -10.24 -31.54 -2.21
N SER A 329 -10.41 -32.45 -3.18
CA SER A 329 -10.48 -33.89 -2.95
C SER A 329 -9.16 -34.50 -2.44
N VAL A 330 -8.02 -33.87 -2.69
CA VAL A 330 -6.71 -34.34 -2.22
C VAL A 330 -6.50 -33.87 -0.78
N ARG A 331 -6.52 -34.80 0.16
CA ARG A 331 -6.40 -34.55 1.61
C ARG A 331 -5.13 -35.14 2.23
N ALA A 332 -4.40 -35.96 1.50
CA ALA A 332 -3.18 -36.59 2.00
C ALA A 332 -2.12 -35.52 2.31
N PRO A 333 -1.50 -35.57 3.50
CA PRO A 333 -0.40 -34.66 3.81
C PRO A 333 0.79 -34.85 2.87
N GLY A 334 1.52 -33.79 2.57
CA GLY A 334 2.69 -33.80 1.71
C GLY A 334 3.00 -32.47 1.07
N LEU A 335 4.01 -32.49 0.20
CA LEU A 335 4.40 -31.35 -0.64
C LEU A 335 3.85 -31.55 -2.05
N TYR A 336 3.32 -30.50 -2.63
CA TYR A 336 2.60 -30.53 -3.90
C TYR A 336 2.99 -29.38 -4.81
N GLU A 337 2.84 -29.60 -6.11
CA GLU A 337 2.99 -28.62 -7.18
C GLU A 337 1.81 -28.72 -8.14
N ILE A 338 1.51 -27.64 -8.88
CA ILE A 338 0.49 -27.65 -9.93
C ILE A 338 1.18 -27.55 -11.28
N ALA A 339 0.96 -28.55 -12.15
CA ALA A 339 1.41 -28.53 -13.54
C ALA A 339 0.28 -28.06 -14.46
N TYR A 340 0.53 -27.00 -15.23
CA TYR A 340 -0.39 -26.45 -16.22
C TYR A 340 0.35 -25.87 -17.41
N ALA A 341 -0.15 -26.11 -18.62
CA ALA A 341 0.39 -25.54 -19.87
C ALA A 341 1.92 -25.76 -20.06
N GLY A 342 2.44 -26.91 -19.65
CA GLY A 342 3.87 -27.24 -19.78
C GLY A 342 4.76 -26.60 -18.72
N ARG A 343 4.18 -25.91 -17.72
CA ARG A 343 4.89 -25.29 -16.59
C ARG A 343 4.45 -25.94 -15.29
N THR A 344 5.31 -25.85 -14.29
CA THR A 344 5.04 -26.33 -12.93
C THR A 344 5.25 -25.17 -11.95
N THR A 345 4.35 -25.04 -10.97
CA THR A 345 4.47 -24.04 -9.91
C THR A 345 5.59 -24.39 -8.93
N GLY A 346 5.91 -23.46 -8.02
CA GLY A 346 6.67 -23.80 -6.83
C GLY A 346 5.89 -24.74 -5.90
N PRO A 347 6.57 -25.40 -4.96
CA PRO A 347 5.94 -26.33 -4.04
C PRO A 347 5.13 -25.62 -2.94
N PHE A 348 4.06 -26.28 -2.49
CA PHE A 348 3.28 -25.89 -1.32
C PHE A 348 2.90 -27.13 -0.49
N THR A 349 2.53 -26.90 0.77
CA THR A 349 2.16 -28.00 1.68
C THR A 349 0.65 -28.25 1.69
N ILE A 350 0.26 -29.51 1.88
CA ILE A 350 -1.04 -29.87 2.47
C ILE A 350 -0.71 -30.52 3.81
N ALA A 351 -1.04 -29.84 4.92
CA ALA A 351 -0.72 -30.30 6.28
C ALA A 351 -1.69 -29.71 7.30
N ALA A 352 -1.90 -30.39 8.43
CA ALA A 352 -2.79 -29.92 9.48
C ALA A 352 -2.29 -28.62 10.11
N ASP A 353 -0.98 -28.45 10.16
CA ASP A 353 -0.24 -27.33 10.76
C ASP A 353 0.18 -26.25 9.74
N ALA A 354 -0.38 -26.27 8.51
CA ALA A 354 0.02 -25.34 7.44
C ALA A 354 -0.03 -23.85 7.83
N TYR A 355 -0.85 -23.50 8.82
CA TYR A 355 -1.03 -22.11 9.27
C TYR A 355 -0.47 -21.81 10.66
N ASP A 356 0.20 -22.78 11.31
CA ASP A 356 0.70 -22.58 12.67
C ASP A 356 1.87 -21.59 12.74
N ARG A 357 2.55 -21.30 11.62
CA ARG A 357 3.78 -20.48 11.55
C ARG A 357 3.72 -19.33 10.54
N ILE A 358 2.54 -18.75 10.29
CA ILE A 358 2.38 -17.71 9.25
C ILE A 358 2.30 -16.27 9.77
N TRP A 359 2.18 -16.05 11.08
CA TRP A 359 1.97 -14.73 11.68
C TRP A 359 3.06 -14.28 12.64
N GLN A 360 3.85 -15.22 13.20
CA GLN A 360 4.82 -14.94 14.27
C GLN A 360 5.85 -13.90 13.86
N THR A 361 6.41 -14.04 12.63
CA THR A 361 7.44 -13.12 12.14
C THR A 361 6.94 -11.68 12.01
N SER A 362 5.65 -11.49 11.76
CA SER A 362 5.03 -10.16 11.77
C SER A 362 5.02 -9.53 13.16
N LEU A 363 4.86 -10.34 14.20
CA LEU A 363 4.87 -9.88 15.60
C LEU A 363 6.29 -9.74 16.14
N ASP A 364 7.10 -10.82 16.04
CA ASP A 364 8.40 -10.89 16.71
C ASP A 364 9.53 -10.16 15.98
N THR A 365 9.41 -9.97 14.68
CA THR A 365 10.46 -9.34 13.86
C THR A 365 10.01 -7.99 13.30
N TYR A 366 8.91 -7.97 12.50
CA TYR A 366 8.51 -6.73 11.84
C TYR A 366 8.13 -5.63 12.84
N LEU A 367 7.19 -5.88 13.76
CA LEU A 367 6.79 -4.88 14.76
C LEU A 367 7.96 -4.49 15.67
N ALA A 368 8.83 -5.46 16.03
CA ALA A 368 10.01 -5.17 16.82
C ALA A 368 11.00 -4.24 16.11
N VAL A 369 11.19 -4.40 14.78
CA VAL A 369 12.06 -3.53 13.97
C VAL A 369 11.49 -2.11 13.86
N GLN A 370 10.16 -1.96 13.86
CA GLN A 370 9.50 -0.65 13.77
C GLN A 370 9.40 0.09 15.12
N MET A 371 9.80 -0.52 16.25
CA MET A 371 9.78 0.16 17.56
C MET A 371 10.71 1.37 17.57
N ASP A 372 10.19 2.55 17.92
CA ASP A 372 10.97 3.78 18.01
C ASP A 372 11.60 3.96 19.41
N HIS A 373 12.54 4.87 19.57
CA HIS A 373 13.25 5.25 20.80
C HIS A 373 14.08 4.11 21.44
N VAL A 374 14.27 2.99 20.75
CA VAL A 374 15.00 1.81 21.23
C VAL A 374 16.01 1.32 20.21
N ARG A 375 17.05 0.64 20.70
CA ARG A 375 17.95 -0.14 19.85
C ARG A 375 17.33 -1.51 19.59
N VAL A 376 17.29 -1.94 18.34
CA VAL A 376 16.78 -3.26 17.94
C VAL A 376 17.92 -4.12 17.40
N ARG A 377 18.13 -5.28 18.04
CA ARG A 377 19.18 -6.24 17.66
C ARG A 377 18.58 -7.63 17.41
N GLU A 378 19.14 -8.33 16.45
CA GLU A 378 18.91 -9.76 16.22
C GLU A 378 20.24 -10.49 16.18
N GLN A 379 20.56 -11.25 17.22
CA GLN A 379 21.86 -11.94 17.38
C GLN A 379 23.06 -11.00 17.11
N TYR A 380 23.75 -11.12 15.98
CA TYR A 380 24.89 -10.29 15.58
C TYR A 380 24.52 -9.13 14.65
N ARG A 381 23.26 -9.04 14.22
CA ARG A 381 22.73 -7.95 13.38
C ARG A 381 22.14 -6.85 14.26
N ILE A 382 22.40 -5.61 13.93
CA ILE A 382 21.67 -4.45 14.46
C ILE A 382 20.73 -3.98 13.37
N TRP A 383 19.43 -3.97 13.67
CA TRP A 383 18.42 -3.43 12.78
C TRP A 383 18.41 -1.92 12.81
N GLN A 384 18.47 -1.36 14.02
CA GLN A 384 18.57 0.08 14.24
C GLN A 384 19.28 0.40 15.55
N GLY A 385 19.89 1.60 15.63
CA GLY A 385 20.37 2.22 16.86
C GLY A 385 19.23 2.82 17.67
N VAL A 386 19.54 3.41 18.82
CA VAL A 386 18.60 4.27 19.53
C VAL A 386 18.44 5.56 18.74
N SER A 387 17.22 5.96 18.43
CA SER A 387 16.90 7.15 17.65
C SER A 387 15.99 8.11 18.41
N HIS A 388 15.94 9.34 17.98
CA HIS A 388 14.94 10.36 18.34
C HIS A 388 14.74 10.58 19.85
N LEU A 389 15.81 10.58 20.64
CA LEU A 389 15.73 10.88 22.08
C LEU A 389 15.58 12.38 22.37
N ASP A 390 15.83 13.21 21.39
CA ASP A 390 15.73 14.64 21.30
C ASP A 390 14.33 15.15 20.90
N ASP A 391 13.47 14.22 20.55
CA ASP A 391 12.08 14.50 20.16
C ASP A 391 11.28 15.20 21.27
N ALA A 392 10.34 15.97 20.90
CA ALA A 392 9.91 16.53 19.63
C ALA A 392 9.86 18.05 19.82
N ARG A 393 9.87 18.82 18.74
CA ARG A 393 9.66 20.25 18.83
C ARG A 393 8.24 20.64 18.45
N GLN A 394 7.66 21.63 19.12
CA GLN A 394 6.35 22.14 18.75
C GLN A 394 6.35 22.66 17.31
N ALA A 395 5.51 22.07 16.46
CA ALA A 395 5.32 22.53 15.09
C ALA A 395 4.73 23.95 15.08
N PRO A 396 5.10 24.80 14.11
CA PRO A 396 4.49 26.14 13.96
C PRO A 396 3.00 26.04 13.64
N PRO A 397 2.18 27.06 14.03
CA PRO A 397 0.76 27.08 13.65
C PRO A 397 0.60 27.29 12.14
N ASP A 398 -0.53 26.86 11.59
CA ASP A 398 -0.93 26.98 10.19
C ASP A 398 0.06 26.35 9.20
N ILE A 399 0.93 25.42 9.64
CA ILE A 399 1.86 24.75 8.75
C ILE A 399 1.20 23.53 8.10
N VAL A 400 1.43 23.39 6.81
CA VAL A 400 1.12 22.17 6.03
C VAL A 400 2.42 21.49 5.70
N HIS A 401 2.59 20.29 6.22
CA HIS A 401 3.75 19.44 5.95
C HIS A 401 3.64 18.82 4.55
N PHE A 402 4.75 18.59 3.88
CA PHE A 402 4.77 17.97 2.55
C PHE A 402 4.11 16.57 2.54
N ASP A 403 4.16 15.84 3.65
CA ASP A 403 3.54 14.54 3.82
C ASP A 403 2.10 14.60 4.36
N GLY A 404 1.45 15.75 4.24
CA GLY A 404 0.04 15.93 4.55
C GLY A 404 -0.32 16.12 6.02
N TYR A 405 0.65 16.24 6.92
CA TYR A 405 0.38 16.63 8.31
C TYR A 405 0.04 18.11 8.39
N HIS A 406 -0.97 18.44 9.17
CA HIS A 406 -1.44 19.81 9.34
C HIS A 406 -1.37 20.24 10.80
N MET A 407 -0.81 21.41 11.03
CA MET A 407 -0.97 22.12 12.28
C MET A 407 -2.06 23.17 12.12
N GLY A 408 -3.07 23.14 13.00
CA GLY A 408 -4.14 24.13 13.00
C GLY A 408 -3.66 25.54 13.42
N PRO A 409 -4.57 26.53 13.43
CA PRO A 409 -4.24 27.89 13.83
C PRO A 409 -3.90 28.02 15.32
N ASN A 410 -4.34 27.06 16.14
CA ASN A 410 -4.03 26.97 17.55
C ASN A 410 -3.00 25.85 17.78
N LEU A 411 -2.09 26.07 18.72
CA LEU A 411 -1.10 25.05 19.05
C LEU A 411 -1.69 23.89 19.83
N ASP A 412 -2.80 24.11 20.58
CA ASP A 412 -3.41 23.15 21.51
C ASP A 412 -2.37 22.53 22.46
N SER A 413 -1.41 23.35 22.88
CA SER A 413 -0.20 22.97 23.59
C SER A 413 0.29 24.11 24.45
N PRO A 414 0.92 23.86 25.61
CA PRO A 414 1.55 24.89 26.43
C PRO A 414 2.90 25.37 25.86
N PHE A 415 3.46 24.69 24.83
CA PHE A 415 4.77 25.01 24.28
C PHE A 415 4.69 26.00 23.12
N LYS A 416 5.78 26.78 22.93
CA LYS A 416 5.90 27.74 21.83
C LYS A 416 6.40 27.04 20.57
N PRO A 417 6.13 27.60 19.37
CA PRO A 417 6.70 27.08 18.12
C PRO A 417 8.20 26.88 18.21
N GLY A 418 8.69 25.69 17.87
CA GLY A 418 10.10 25.30 17.92
C GLY A 418 10.62 24.97 19.32
N GLU A 419 9.82 25.10 20.37
CA GLU A 419 10.20 24.68 21.73
C GLU A 419 10.19 23.15 21.85
N HIS A 420 11.22 22.60 22.52
CA HIS A 420 11.30 21.17 22.82
C HIS A 420 10.18 20.76 23.79
N ILE A 421 9.56 19.64 23.50
CA ILE A 421 8.48 19.04 24.27
C ILE A 421 9.03 17.81 25.01
N PRO A 422 9.29 17.90 26.33
CA PRO A 422 9.85 16.78 27.07
C PRO A 422 8.82 15.67 27.29
N GLY A 423 9.31 14.42 27.35
CA GLY A 423 8.52 13.27 27.76
C GLY A 423 7.89 12.46 26.62
N LEU A 424 8.01 12.91 25.37
CA LEU A 424 7.46 12.19 24.22
C LEU A 424 8.39 11.11 23.66
N ALA A 425 9.70 11.13 23.95
CA ALA A 425 10.68 10.17 23.47
C ALA A 425 10.58 8.82 24.20
N VAL A 426 9.43 8.14 24.11
CA VAL A 426 9.16 6.86 24.78
C VAL A 426 8.10 6.05 24.03
N GLY A 427 8.40 4.79 23.79
CA GLY A 427 7.43 3.88 23.15
C GLY A 427 7.07 4.26 21.72
N GLY A 428 6.06 3.61 21.16
CA GLY A 428 5.54 3.86 19.83
C GLY A 428 6.33 3.16 18.71
N TRP A 429 5.71 3.10 17.55
CA TRP A 429 6.31 2.55 16.34
C TRP A 429 6.40 3.62 15.27
N GLN A 430 7.47 3.58 14.52
CA GLN A 430 7.56 4.25 13.24
C GLN A 430 6.52 3.64 12.30
N ASP A 431 5.69 4.49 11.68
CA ASP A 431 4.51 4.04 10.94
C ASP A 431 4.88 3.14 9.75
N ALA A 432 5.87 3.56 9.00
CA ALA A 432 6.33 2.88 7.80
C ALA A 432 7.86 2.96 7.65
N GLY A 433 8.33 3.48 6.52
CA GLY A 433 9.74 3.67 6.24
C GLY A 433 10.25 5.08 6.46
N ASP A 434 9.43 5.97 6.87
CA ASP A 434 9.61 7.43 6.98
C ASP A 434 9.84 7.95 8.39
N TYR A 435 9.99 7.06 9.37
CA TYR A 435 10.37 7.35 10.76
C TYR A 435 9.38 8.22 11.55
N ASP A 436 8.18 8.48 11.04
CA ASP A 436 7.17 9.23 11.77
C ASP A 436 6.38 8.36 12.76
N ILE A 437 5.86 8.97 13.81
CA ILE A 437 4.91 8.38 14.75
C ILE A 437 3.53 8.95 14.44
N GLN A 438 2.69 8.18 13.75
CA GLN A 438 1.30 8.53 13.57
C GLN A 438 0.46 8.04 14.74
N THR A 439 -0.23 8.94 15.45
CA THR A 439 -1.04 8.55 16.61
C THR A 439 -2.19 7.60 16.25
N PRO A 440 -2.95 7.81 15.17
CA PRO A 440 -3.99 6.86 14.76
C PRO A 440 -3.46 5.45 14.46
N SER A 441 -2.34 5.35 13.75
CA SER A 441 -1.70 4.07 13.43
C SER A 441 -1.24 3.34 14.69
N ASN A 442 -0.60 4.04 15.62
CA ASN A 442 -0.17 3.48 16.90
C ASN A 442 -1.36 3.00 17.75
N ALA A 443 -2.46 3.78 17.81
CA ALA A 443 -3.68 3.39 18.49
C ALA A 443 -4.33 2.15 17.85
N PHE A 444 -4.34 2.06 16.53
CA PHE A 444 -4.83 0.91 15.77
C PHE A 444 -4.05 -0.37 16.10
N VAL A 445 -2.71 -0.31 16.06
CA VAL A 445 -1.83 -1.46 16.37
C VAL A 445 -2.06 -1.96 17.81
N VAL A 446 -2.12 -1.06 18.80
CA VAL A 446 -2.41 -1.44 20.19
C VAL A 446 -3.75 -2.17 20.30
N ARG A 447 -4.81 -1.63 19.71
CA ARG A 447 -6.15 -2.22 19.74
C ARG A 447 -6.19 -3.59 19.09
N ASP A 448 -5.56 -3.74 17.93
CA ASP A 448 -5.58 -4.99 17.18
C ASP A 448 -4.74 -6.09 17.85
N LEU A 449 -3.59 -5.76 18.43
CA LEU A 449 -2.81 -6.71 19.22
C LEU A 449 -3.58 -7.18 20.46
N VAL A 450 -4.31 -6.28 21.13
CA VAL A 450 -5.20 -6.67 22.25
C VAL A 450 -6.30 -7.60 21.78
N ARG A 451 -6.97 -7.29 20.67
CA ARG A 451 -8.00 -8.17 20.07
C ARG A 451 -7.42 -9.54 19.71
N GLY A 452 -6.25 -9.56 19.10
CA GLY A 452 -5.54 -10.80 18.75
C GLY A 452 -5.26 -11.65 20.00
N ARG A 453 -4.78 -11.02 21.07
CA ARG A 453 -4.52 -11.70 22.34
C ARG A 453 -5.80 -12.24 22.99
N GLU A 454 -6.86 -11.45 23.04
CA GLU A 454 -8.14 -11.85 23.64
C GLU A 454 -8.86 -12.95 22.85
N LEU A 455 -8.75 -12.94 21.53
CA LEU A 455 -9.43 -13.89 20.66
C LEU A 455 -8.64 -15.19 20.45
N PHE A 456 -7.30 -15.12 20.38
CA PHE A 456 -6.45 -16.22 19.90
C PHE A 456 -5.33 -16.61 20.86
N GLY A 457 -5.09 -15.85 21.93
CA GLY A 457 -4.06 -16.12 22.93
C GLY A 457 -2.74 -15.42 22.67
N LEU A 458 -2.24 -15.35 21.46
CA LEU A 458 -0.96 -14.74 21.03
C LEU A 458 0.17 -14.79 22.09
N ASP A 459 0.43 -16.01 22.62
CA ASP A 459 1.39 -16.25 23.72
C ASP A 459 2.83 -16.52 23.19
N TRP A 460 3.12 -16.11 21.94
CA TRP A 460 4.43 -16.26 21.31
C TRP A 460 5.47 -15.38 22.02
N ASP A 461 6.63 -15.94 22.33
CA ASP A 461 7.71 -15.31 23.07
C ASP A 461 9.05 -15.62 22.35
N GLU A 462 9.56 -14.70 21.56
CA GLU A 462 10.84 -14.79 20.84
C GLU A 462 11.65 -13.49 20.93
N THR A 463 11.11 -12.46 21.58
CA THR A 463 11.72 -11.13 21.66
C THR A 463 11.77 -10.68 23.13
N SER A 464 12.86 -10.09 23.56
CA SER A 464 12.94 -9.41 24.84
C SER A 464 12.96 -7.90 24.65
N VAL A 465 12.16 -7.16 25.47
CA VAL A 465 12.07 -5.71 25.45
C VAL A 465 12.38 -5.15 26.84
N ASP A 466 13.46 -4.38 26.93
CA ASP A 466 13.83 -3.60 28.11
C ASP A 466 13.62 -2.11 27.83
N GLU A 467 12.48 -1.57 28.23
CA GLU A 467 12.11 -0.17 28.00
C GLU A 467 13.06 0.79 28.76
N ALA A 468 13.54 0.39 29.94
CA ALA A 468 14.44 1.23 30.74
C ALA A 468 15.84 1.32 30.11
N ALA A 469 16.31 0.21 29.56
CA ALA A 469 17.58 0.16 28.85
C ALA A 469 17.47 0.59 27.39
N ARG A 470 16.25 0.87 26.89
CA ARG A 470 15.96 1.16 25.48
C ARG A 470 16.53 0.12 24.54
N TYR A 471 16.26 -1.16 24.83
CA TYR A 471 16.90 -2.27 24.16
C TYR A 471 15.92 -3.39 23.84
N VAL A 472 15.90 -3.79 22.59
CA VAL A 472 15.11 -4.91 22.07
C VAL A 472 16.05 -5.95 21.48
N GLN A 473 15.85 -7.20 21.82
CA GLN A 473 16.59 -8.30 21.24
C GLN A 473 15.67 -9.38 20.69
N ILE A 474 15.64 -9.50 19.37
CA ILE A 474 14.92 -10.55 18.63
C ILE A 474 15.69 -11.87 18.76
N ARG A 475 14.98 -13.00 18.77
CA ARG A 475 15.50 -14.37 19.00
C ARG A 475 16.08 -14.54 20.40
N LYS A 476 15.45 -13.92 21.39
CA LYS A 476 15.81 -14.04 22.80
C LYS A 476 14.54 -14.00 23.65
N PRO A 477 13.86 -15.13 23.80
CA PRO A 477 12.68 -15.20 24.66
C PRO A 477 13.04 -14.88 26.11
N ASP A 478 12.12 -14.22 26.84
CA ASP A 478 12.31 -13.80 28.23
C ASP A 478 11.19 -14.23 29.20
N GLY A 479 10.21 -14.97 28.71
CA GLY A 479 9.07 -15.46 29.46
C GLY A 479 7.86 -14.51 29.45
N VAL A 480 7.95 -13.40 28.73
CA VAL A 480 6.84 -12.46 28.50
C VAL A 480 6.39 -12.54 27.07
N PRO A 481 5.10 -12.82 26.77
CA PRO A 481 4.64 -12.85 25.38
C PRO A 481 4.94 -11.56 24.63
N ASP A 482 5.47 -11.66 23.41
CA ASP A 482 5.80 -10.52 22.55
C ASP A 482 4.61 -9.57 22.38
N SER A 483 3.39 -10.11 22.30
CA SER A 483 2.17 -9.30 22.18
C SER A 483 1.97 -8.37 23.41
N ILE A 484 2.33 -8.81 24.60
CA ILE A 484 2.27 -7.96 25.82
C ILE A 484 3.33 -6.87 25.78
N GLN A 485 4.54 -7.21 25.34
CA GLN A 485 5.64 -6.24 25.23
C GLN A 485 5.30 -5.17 24.17
N GLN A 486 4.79 -5.56 23.02
CA GLN A 486 4.36 -4.63 21.96
C GLN A 486 3.19 -3.75 22.41
N ILE A 487 2.14 -4.30 23.03
CA ILE A 487 1.02 -3.54 23.60
C ILE A 487 1.52 -2.53 24.63
N ARG A 488 2.45 -2.93 25.51
CA ARG A 488 3.05 -2.02 26.48
C ARG A 488 3.79 -0.87 25.81
N HIS A 489 4.61 -1.15 24.80
CA HIS A 489 5.39 -0.16 24.06
C HIS A 489 4.51 0.92 23.42
N GLY A 490 3.48 0.53 22.68
CA GLY A 490 2.52 1.50 22.12
C GLY A 490 1.70 2.25 23.16
N THR A 491 1.34 1.58 24.27
CA THR A 491 0.62 2.22 25.38
C THR A 491 1.44 3.33 26.03
N LEU A 492 2.75 3.16 26.15
CA LEU A 492 3.64 4.18 26.72
C LEU A 492 3.63 5.46 25.88
N GLN A 493 3.67 5.37 24.55
CA GLN A 493 3.61 6.52 23.66
C GLN A 493 2.25 7.27 23.74
N LEU A 494 1.15 6.52 23.73
CA LEU A 494 -0.18 7.12 23.84
C LEU A 494 -0.39 7.83 25.18
N LEU A 495 0.10 7.25 26.28
CA LEU A 495 0.04 7.87 27.60
C LEU A 495 0.97 9.06 27.71
N ALA A 496 2.16 9.05 27.07
CA ALA A 496 3.06 10.19 27.07
C ALA A 496 2.41 11.43 26.42
N GLN A 497 1.69 11.25 25.33
CA GLN A 497 0.91 12.34 24.72
C GLN A 497 -0.17 12.87 25.68
N PHE A 498 -0.95 11.96 26.28
CA PHE A 498 -2.00 12.34 27.23
C PHE A 498 -1.44 13.06 28.46
N ASP A 499 -0.33 12.58 29.00
CA ASP A 499 0.31 13.19 30.19
C ASP A 499 0.82 14.60 29.89
N VAL A 500 1.29 14.87 28.66
CA VAL A 500 1.84 16.19 28.27
C VAL A 500 0.73 17.16 27.86
N PHE A 501 -0.25 16.73 27.06
CA PHE A 501 -1.23 17.60 26.42
C PHE A 501 -2.66 17.47 26.98
N GLY A 502 -2.98 16.33 27.59
CA GLY A 502 -4.36 15.98 27.97
C GLY A 502 -5.22 15.47 26.81
N HIS A 503 -4.65 15.36 25.60
CA HIS A 503 -5.28 14.88 24.38
C HIS A 503 -4.28 14.13 23.48
N ALA A 504 -4.76 13.50 22.41
CA ALA A 504 -3.97 12.91 21.37
C ALA A 504 -3.42 13.96 20.41
N ILE A 505 -2.18 13.82 20.00
CA ILE A 505 -1.61 14.66 18.92
C ILE A 505 -1.79 13.98 17.55
N VAL A 506 -1.56 14.72 16.46
CA VAL A 506 -1.65 14.16 15.11
C VAL A 506 -0.49 13.19 14.86
N GLY A 507 0.74 13.62 15.18
CA GLY A 507 1.94 12.80 15.02
C GLY A 507 3.22 13.55 15.36
N ILE A 508 4.34 12.82 15.28
CA ILE A 508 5.72 13.33 15.40
C ILE A 508 6.42 12.98 14.09
N VAL A 509 6.94 13.98 13.37
CA VAL A 509 7.31 13.86 11.95
C VAL A 509 8.61 14.60 11.65
N ASP A 510 9.43 14.08 10.76
CA ASP A 510 10.63 14.74 10.25
C ASP A 510 10.29 16.07 9.57
N PRO A 511 10.88 17.20 9.99
CA PRO A 511 10.46 18.52 9.52
C PRO A 511 10.94 18.88 8.11
N THR A 512 11.87 18.15 7.53
CA THR A 512 12.50 18.48 6.25
C THR A 512 12.52 17.29 5.29
N LEU A 513 12.47 17.57 4.00
CA LEU A 513 12.64 16.54 2.97
C LEU A 513 13.98 15.82 3.06
N GLU A 514 15.04 16.49 3.48
CA GLU A 514 16.37 15.90 3.62
C GLU A 514 16.38 14.78 4.67
N GLN A 515 15.73 14.99 5.80
CA GLN A 515 15.59 13.97 6.85
C GLN A 515 14.64 12.87 6.39
N TYR A 516 13.48 13.25 5.87
CA TYR A 516 12.44 12.32 5.40
C TYR A 516 12.94 11.37 4.31
N THR A 517 13.75 11.84 3.38
CA THR A 517 14.30 11.02 2.29
C THR A 517 15.60 10.30 2.62
N HIS A 518 16.09 10.42 3.83
CA HIS A 518 17.30 9.72 4.27
C HIS A 518 17.06 8.20 4.34
N LEU A 519 17.96 7.42 3.75
CA LEU A 519 17.86 5.96 3.73
C LEU A 519 18.76 5.34 4.80
N GLY A 520 18.30 4.28 5.44
CA GLY A 520 19.08 3.47 6.37
C GLY A 520 18.60 3.53 7.82
N ASP A 521 19.53 3.54 8.76
CA ASP A 521 19.28 3.52 10.21
C ASP A 521 18.77 4.90 10.69
N ALA A 522 17.59 4.94 11.33
CA ALA A 522 17.01 6.15 11.91
C ALA A 522 17.95 6.86 12.88
N ALA A 523 18.81 6.12 13.62
CA ALA A 523 19.82 6.70 14.49
C ALA A 523 20.85 7.57 13.75
N SER A 524 20.99 7.44 12.44
CA SER A 524 21.90 8.28 11.65
C SER A 524 21.32 9.65 11.31
N GLN A 525 20.02 9.84 11.48
CA GLN A 525 19.30 11.08 11.17
C GLN A 525 19.38 12.09 12.31
N THR A 526 19.49 11.62 13.55
CA THR A 526 19.47 12.45 14.76
C THR A 526 20.82 12.40 15.47
N ASP A 527 21.14 13.47 16.19
CA ASP A 527 22.32 13.49 17.09
C ASP A 527 21.96 13.15 18.55
N GLY A 528 20.68 12.91 18.84
CA GLY A 528 20.17 12.58 20.16
C GLY A 528 20.26 13.74 21.17
N LYS A 529 20.31 15.00 20.68
CA LYS A 529 20.43 16.21 21.49
C LYS A 529 19.37 17.23 21.07
N VAL A 530 18.76 17.84 22.04
CA VAL A 530 17.75 18.89 21.83
C VAL A 530 18.33 20.06 21.05
N TYR A 531 17.62 20.50 20.02
CA TYR A 531 18.02 21.66 19.22
C TYR A 531 18.08 22.95 20.05
N ASP A 532 19.16 23.73 19.88
CA ASP A 532 19.34 25.05 20.46
C ASP A 532 19.74 26.05 19.37
N ALA A 533 18.83 26.94 19.02
CA ALA A 533 19.03 27.95 17.99
C ALA A 533 20.16 28.97 18.30
N SER A 534 20.68 29.00 19.54
CA SER A 534 21.82 29.83 19.92
C SER A 534 23.18 29.22 19.55
N LEU A 535 23.20 27.94 19.15
CA LEU A 535 24.40 27.20 18.74
C LEU A 535 24.53 27.17 17.22
N ASN A 536 25.78 27.05 16.73
CA ASN A 536 25.99 26.80 15.30
C ASN A 536 25.68 25.34 14.96
N ALA A 537 25.36 25.04 13.69
CA ALA A 537 24.95 23.70 13.22
C ALA A 537 25.88 22.54 13.61
N ASN A 538 27.19 22.80 13.80
CA ASN A 538 28.18 21.81 14.20
C ASN A 538 28.61 21.96 15.67
N GLU A 539 27.88 22.73 16.46
CA GLU A 539 28.23 23.02 17.87
C GLU A 539 27.30 22.24 18.81
N SER A 540 27.86 21.66 19.86
CA SER A 540 27.13 20.96 20.91
C SER A 540 27.55 21.43 22.29
N LYS A 541 26.57 21.52 23.22
CA LYS A 541 26.80 21.91 24.61
C LYS A 541 25.93 21.08 25.55
N GLY A 542 26.51 20.07 26.17
CA GLY A 542 25.79 19.14 27.02
C GLY A 542 24.80 18.29 26.19
N ASP A 543 23.52 18.34 26.55
CA ASP A 543 22.39 17.67 25.89
C ASP A 543 21.75 18.48 24.73
N ARG A 544 22.43 19.55 24.29
CA ARG A 544 21.92 20.44 23.22
C ARG A 544 22.89 20.55 22.06
N SER A 545 22.37 20.80 20.88
CA SER A 545 23.14 21.05 19.66
C SER A 545 22.47 22.10 18.77
N GLY A 546 23.25 22.67 17.82
CA GLY A 546 22.71 23.56 16.79
C GLY A 546 22.22 22.83 15.53
N ARG A 547 22.23 21.49 15.51
CA ARG A 547 21.72 20.68 14.40
C ARG A 547 20.18 20.68 14.41
N LYS A 548 19.56 20.87 13.23
CA LYS A 548 18.10 20.92 13.07
C LYS A 548 17.57 19.54 12.67
N ASP A 549 17.71 18.57 13.52
CA ASP A 549 17.32 17.19 13.27
C ASP A 549 16.22 16.65 14.21
N ASP A 550 15.71 17.48 15.15
CA ASP A 550 14.57 17.12 15.99
C ASP A 550 13.29 17.12 15.18
N ARG A 551 12.49 16.05 15.29
CA ARG A 551 11.18 15.95 14.64
C ARG A 551 10.18 16.96 15.21
N TRP A 552 9.17 17.29 14.43
CA TRP A 552 8.07 18.17 14.84
C TRP A 552 6.90 17.38 15.40
N ALA A 553 6.34 17.85 16.53
CA ALA A 553 5.06 17.39 17.04
C ALA A 553 3.92 18.25 16.51
N PHE A 554 3.00 17.64 15.80
CA PHE A 554 1.77 18.25 15.27
C PHE A 554 0.67 18.08 16.33
N THR A 555 0.46 19.10 17.15
CA THR A 555 -0.27 19.04 18.42
C THR A 555 -1.75 19.47 18.34
N THR A 556 -2.30 19.60 17.14
CA THR A 556 -3.73 19.90 16.94
C THR A 556 -4.60 18.84 17.64
N ASP A 557 -5.55 19.32 18.47
CA ASP A 557 -6.54 18.48 19.16
C ASP A 557 -7.66 18.09 18.21
N LEU A 558 -7.59 16.85 17.69
CA LEU A 558 -8.60 16.26 16.81
C LEU A 558 -9.47 15.25 17.57
N PRO A 559 -10.81 15.46 17.64
CA PRO A 559 -11.73 14.58 18.33
C PRO A 559 -11.64 13.10 17.91
N ALA A 560 -11.41 12.83 16.64
CA ALA A 560 -11.26 11.47 16.12
C ALA A 560 -10.01 10.78 16.69
N ASN A 561 -8.89 11.49 16.82
CA ASN A 561 -7.63 10.97 17.39
C ASN A 561 -7.79 10.69 18.89
N ASP A 562 -8.48 11.55 19.61
CA ASP A 562 -8.79 11.34 21.03
C ASP A 562 -9.64 10.09 21.26
N LEU A 563 -10.66 9.89 20.43
CA LEU A 563 -11.51 8.70 20.50
C LEU A 563 -10.75 7.44 20.11
N ALA A 564 -9.88 7.49 19.09
CA ALA A 564 -9.03 6.37 18.72
C ALA A 564 -8.07 6.00 19.87
N MET A 565 -7.41 7.00 20.47
CA MET A 565 -6.54 6.83 21.65
C MET A 565 -7.34 6.29 22.84
N ALA A 566 -8.53 6.82 23.13
CA ALA A 566 -9.39 6.32 24.21
C ALA A 566 -9.74 4.84 24.01
N GLY A 567 -10.08 4.43 22.79
CA GLY A 567 -10.35 3.04 22.46
C GLY A 567 -9.12 2.15 22.68
N ALA A 568 -7.96 2.57 22.17
CA ALA A 568 -6.70 1.84 22.31
C ALA A 568 -6.27 1.68 23.79
N LEU A 569 -6.32 2.76 24.57
CA LEU A 569 -5.99 2.74 25.99
C LEU A 569 -6.96 1.90 26.82
N ALA A 570 -8.27 1.92 26.48
CA ALA A 570 -9.26 1.04 27.10
C ALA A 570 -8.96 -0.44 26.79
N ALA A 571 -8.61 -0.75 25.56
CA ALA A 571 -8.17 -2.09 25.15
C ALA A 571 -6.89 -2.50 25.91
N ALA A 572 -5.84 -1.67 25.88
CA ALA A 572 -4.56 -1.90 26.55
C ALA A 572 -4.76 -2.20 28.05
N SER A 573 -5.67 -1.48 28.72
CA SER A 573 -5.98 -1.70 30.13
C SER A 573 -6.44 -3.12 30.45
N ARG A 574 -7.10 -3.81 29.50
CA ARG A 574 -7.52 -5.21 29.66
C ARG A 574 -6.33 -6.16 29.53
N ALA A 575 -5.52 -5.98 28.48
CA ALA A 575 -4.39 -6.87 28.19
C ALA A 575 -3.27 -6.77 29.23
N LEU A 576 -2.98 -5.55 29.71
CA LEU A 576 -1.90 -5.28 30.65
C LEU A 576 -2.27 -5.52 32.12
N ARG A 577 -3.53 -5.76 32.44
CA ARG A 577 -4.00 -5.86 33.82
C ARG A 577 -3.23 -6.85 34.69
N ALA A 578 -2.79 -7.97 34.14
CA ALA A 578 -2.04 -8.99 34.87
C ALA A 578 -0.53 -8.73 34.84
N ALA A 579 0.01 -8.17 33.77
CA ALA A 579 1.42 -7.96 33.55
C ALA A 579 1.93 -6.63 34.17
N ASP A 580 1.12 -5.57 34.09
CA ASP A 580 1.45 -4.23 34.60
C ASP A 580 0.15 -3.53 35.08
N PRO A 581 -0.30 -3.83 36.31
CA PRO A 581 -1.58 -3.28 36.83
C PRO A 581 -1.60 -1.75 36.93
N ASP A 582 -0.47 -1.14 37.21
CA ASP A 582 -0.36 0.31 37.38
C ASP A 582 -0.51 1.01 36.01
N LEU A 583 0.17 0.51 34.99
CA LEU A 583 0.03 1.02 33.62
C LEU A 583 -1.39 0.78 33.09
N ALA A 584 -1.96 -0.40 33.35
CA ALA A 584 -3.35 -0.71 32.98
C ALA A 584 -4.35 0.24 33.65
N GLY A 585 -4.13 0.59 34.90
CA GLY A 585 -4.96 1.55 35.66
C GLY A 585 -4.88 2.96 35.08
N LYS A 586 -3.67 3.44 34.76
CA LYS A 586 -3.44 4.73 34.09
C LYS A 586 -4.10 4.77 32.70
N ALA A 587 -3.92 3.74 31.90
CA ALA A 587 -4.53 3.64 30.57
C ALA A 587 -6.05 3.73 30.63
N LEU A 588 -6.71 3.00 31.55
CA LEU A 588 -8.17 3.09 31.69
C LEU A 588 -8.64 4.47 32.16
N ALA A 589 -7.89 5.12 33.08
CA ALA A 589 -8.23 6.45 33.55
C ALA A 589 -8.12 7.49 32.44
N ALA A 590 -7.04 7.47 31.65
CA ALA A 590 -6.85 8.34 30.50
C ALA A 590 -7.95 8.11 29.43
N ALA A 591 -8.27 6.85 29.12
CA ALA A 591 -9.33 6.50 28.17
C ALA A 591 -10.70 7.08 28.59
N LYS A 592 -11.07 6.95 29.87
CA LYS A 592 -12.31 7.53 30.40
C LYS A 592 -12.32 9.06 30.31
N THR A 593 -11.20 9.70 30.61
CA THR A 593 -11.05 11.16 30.55
C THR A 593 -11.21 11.68 29.14
N LEU A 594 -10.50 11.10 28.17
CA LEU A 594 -10.59 11.47 26.75
C LEU A 594 -12.01 11.31 26.21
N TRP A 595 -12.61 10.14 26.41
CA TRP A 595 -13.97 9.87 25.96
C TRP A 595 -14.97 10.87 26.57
N GLN A 596 -14.85 11.16 27.89
CA GLN A 596 -15.73 12.10 28.57
C GLN A 596 -15.56 13.53 28.04
N ALA A 597 -14.34 13.95 27.74
CA ALA A 597 -14.04 15.26 27.14
C ALA A 597 -14.71 15.38 25.78
N GLN A 598 -14.57 14.37 24.91
CA GLN A 598 -15.17 14.40 23.59
C GLN A 598 -16.71 14.32 23.62
N ARG A 599 -17.30 13.61 24.60
CA ARG A 599 -18.75 13.63 24.82
C ARG A 599 -19.31 15.04 25.02
N SER A 600 -18.56 15.92 25.66
CA SER A 600 -18.94 17.30 25.86
C SER A 600 -18.83 18.15 24.58
N ARG A 601 -18.01 17.73 23.62
CA ARG A 601 -17.74 18.41 22.33
C ARG A 601 -18.62 17.89 21.18
N LEU A 602 -19.19 16.69 21.28
CA LEU A 602 -20.00 16.08 20.23
C LEU A 602 -21.26 16.90 19.95
N GLY A 603 -21.32 17.49 18.78
CA GLY A 603 -22.37 18.42 18.30
C GLY A 603 -21.80 19.62 17.57
N PHE A 604 -20.51 19.83 17.60
CA PHE A 604 -19.82 20.83 16.77
C PHE A 604 -19.48 20.24 15.40
N ALA A 605 -19.70 21.00 14.35
CA ALA A 605 -19.19 20.67 13.02
C ALA A 605 -17.66 20.64 13.11
N ASP A 606 -17.06 19.50 12.87
CA ASP A 606 -15.61 19.38 12.75
C ASP A 606 -15.16 20.18 11.54
N THR A 607 -14.22 21.11 11.74
CA THR A 607 -13.64 21.94 10.69
C THR A 607 -12.30 21.38 10.19
N SER A 608 -11.89 20.21 10.67
CA SER A 608 -10.69 19.55 10.19
C SER A 608 -10.84 19.16 8.71
N ASP A 609 -9.76 19.06 8.01
CA ASP A 609 -9.46 18.88 6.57
C ASP A 609 -10.42 18.04 5.67
N GLY A 610 -11.61 17.73 6.13
CA GLY A 610 -12.63 16.98 5.38
C GLY A 610 -12.46 15.45 5.41
N ARG A 611 -11.45 14.92 6.10
CA ARG A 611 -11.30 13.47 6.31
C ARG A 611 -12.22 12.95 7.42
N ASP A 612 -12.51 13.78 8.42
CA ASP A 612 -13.33 13.47 9.57
C ASP A 612 -14.71 14.14 9.50
N GLY A 613 -15.52 13.73 8.53
CA GLY A 613 -16.93 14.16 8.47
C GLY A 613 -17.73 13.69 9.71
N PRO A 614 -18.88 14.31 10.00
CA PRO A 614 -19.73 13.95 11.18
C PRO A 614 -20.04 12.46 11.31
N GLY A 615 -20.07 11.73 10.20
CA GLY A 615 -20.28 10.28 10.18
C GLY A 615 -19.08 9.50 10.71
N ASN A 616 -17.86 9.90 10.41
CA ASN A 616 -16.65 9.24 10.87
C ASN A 616 -16.46 9.44 12.39
N LEU A 617 -16.70 10.63 12.90
CA LEU A 617 -16.61 10.92 14.33
C LEU A 617 -17.59 10.08 15.16
N ALA A 618 -18.82 9.85 14.69
CA ALA A 618 -19.77 8.97 15.37
C ALA A 618 -19.33 7.49 15.35
N LEU A 619 -18.59 7.05 14.32
CA LEU A 619 -18.00 5.71 14.28
C LEU A 619 -16.82 5.59 15.24
N SER A 620 -15.96 6.59 15.32
CA SER A 620 -14.85 6.65 16.29
C SER A 620 -15.39 6.62 17.74
N ASP A 621 -16.49 7.36 18.02
CA ASP A 621 -17.17 7.29 19.31
C ASP A 621 -17.75 5.89 19.60
N ALA A 622 -18.35 5.24 18.59
CA ALA A 622 -18.85 3.89 18.75
C ALA A 622 -17.73 2.90 19.10
N GLU A 623 -16.59 2.95 18.40
CA GLU A 623 -15.44 2.10 18.69
C GLU A 623 -14.86 2.35 20.08
N ALA A 624 -14.61 3.60 20.46
CA ALA A 624 -14.14 3.96 21.81
C ALA A 624 -15.12 3.52 22.90
N THR A 625 -16.42 3.73 22.68
CA THR A 625 -17.49 3.31 23.60
C THR A 625 -17.51 1.80 23.79
N ILE A 626 -17.33 1.02 22.70
CA ILE A 626 -17.28 -0.46 22.76
C ILE A 626 -16.06 -0.92 23.56
N GLU A 627 -14.88 -0.36 23.31
CA GLU A 627 -13.66 -0.73 24.03
C GLU A 627 -13.75 -0.39 25.53
N LEU A 628 -14.35 0.75 25.89
CA LEU A 628 -14.64 1.13 27.27
C LEU A 628 -15.72 0.22 27.91
N LEU A 629 -16.75 -0.13 27.16
CA LEU A 629 -17.77 -1.08 27.60
C LEU A 629 -17.14 -2.44 27.96
N MET A 630 -16.22 -2.93 27.13
CA MET A 630 -15.48 -4.17 27.40
C MET A 630 -14.53 -4.01 28.60
N ALA A 631 -13.79 -2.91 28.70
CA ALA A 631 -12.83 -2.66 29.78
C ALA A 631 -13.48 -2.54 31.14
N THR A 632 -14.71 -1.99 31.20
CA THR A 632 -15.51 -1.82 32.41
C THR A 632 -16.49 -2.95 32.67
N ARG A 633 -16.52 -4.01 31.82
CA ARG A 633 -17.41 -5.16 31.91
C ARG A 633 -18.88 -4.80 31.90
N GLY A 634 -19.28 -3.83 31.08
CA GLY A 634 -20.69 -3.47 30.88
C GLY A 634 -21.17 -2.29 31.74
N GLU A 635 -20.31 -1.31 32.04
CA GLU A 635 -20.74 -0.12 32.78
C GLU A 635 -21.90 0.63 32.05
N GLY A 636 -22.99 0.95 32.75
CA GLY A 636 -24.25 1.40 32.15
C GLY A 636 -24.15 2.68 31.28
N ILE A 637 -23.19 3.58 31.55
CA ILE A 637 -23.02 4.80 30.77
C ILE A 637 -22.58 4.45 29.31
N TYR A 638 -21.74 3.43 29.14
CA TYR A 638 -21.30 2.98 27.80
C TYR A 638 -22.39 2.16 27.11
N GLN A 639 -23.18 1.35 27.85
CA GLN A 639 -24.36 0.68 27.30
C GLN A 639 -25.37 1.70 26.74
N ALA A 640 -25.68 2.73 27.52
CA ALA A 640 -26.57 3.79 27.08
C ALA A 640 -26.08 4.49 25.83
N ARG A 641 -24.78 4.85 25.80
CA ARG A 641 -24.21 5.52 24.64
C ARG A 641 -24.20 4.63 23.38
N LEU A 642 -23.85 3.36 23.50
CA LEU A 642 -23.87 2.43 22.38
C LEU A 642 -25.28 2.21 21.83
N THR A 643 -26.30 2.28 22.71
CA THR A 643 -27.73 2.25 22.31
C THR A 643 -28.10 3.48 21.48
N GLU A 644 -27.59 4.67 21.84
CA GLU A 644 -27.79 5.91 21.08
C GLU A 644 -27.10 5.83 19.70
N LEU A 645 -25.91 5.23 19.63
CA LEU A 645 -25.11 5.09 18.40
C LEU A 645 -25.56 3.94 17.49
N LEU A 646 -26.46 3.09 17.94
CA LEU A 646 -26.87 1.91 17.19
C LEU A 646 -27.39 2.21 15.76
N PRO A 647 -28.16 3.28 15.49
CA PRO A 647 -28.55 3.64 14.12
C PRO A 647 -27.37 3.96 13.22
N VAL A 648 -26.32 4.61 13.74
CA VAL A 648 -25.08 4.93 13.00
C VAL A 648 -24.31 3.64 12.70
N ILE A 649 -24.22 2.74 13.68
CA ILE A 649 -23.60 1.41 13.52
C ILE A 649 -24.32 0.60 12.43
N GLU A 650 -25.65 0.57 12.45
CA GLU A 650 -26.47 -0.15 11.47
C GLU A 650 -26.25 0.40 10.04
N GLN A 651 -26.20 1.72 9.89
CA GLN A 651 -26.00 2.38 8.62
C GLN A 651 -24.59 2.16 8.04
N ASN A 652 -23.57 2.15 8.90
CA ASN A 652 -22.16 2.06 8.51
C ASN A 652 -21.53 0.71 8.93
N PHE A 653 -22.33 -0.32 9.06
CA PHE A 653 -21.94 -1.61 9.61
C PHE A 653 -20.62 -2.19 9.05
N PRO A 654 -20.32 -2.11 7.73
CA PRO A 654 -19.08 -2.64 7.21
C PRO A 654 -17.80 -2.07 7.83
N GLN A 655 -17.84 -0.81 8.32
CA GLN A 655 -16.67 -0.16 8.94
C GLN A 655 -16.49 -0.49 10.43
N VAL A 656 -17.53 -0.95 11.11
CA VAL A 656 -17.51 -1.23 12.55
C VAL A 656 -17.96 -2.65 12.90
N ALA A 657 -18.03 -3.54 11.91
CA ALA A 657 -18.60 -4.88 12.09
C ALA A 657 -17.89 -5.67 13.20
N ALA A 658 -16.55 -5.68 13.19
CA ALA A 658 -15.75 -6.34 14.22
C ALA A 658 -16.08 -5.83 15.62
N SER A 659 -16.02 -4.52 15.82
CA SER A 659 -16.27 -3.87 17.11
C SER A 659 -17.72 -4.09 17.57
N ALA A 660 -18.70 -3.92 16.66
CA ALA A 660 -20.11 -4.09 16.98
C ALA A 660 -20.45 -5.50 17.50
N VAL A 661 -19.89 -6.56 16.90
CA VAL A 661 -20.18 -7.92 17.37
C VAL A 661 -19.47 -8.26 18.67
N LEU A 662 -18.32 -7.66 18.98
CA LEU A 662 -17.64 -7.81 20.26
C LEU A 662 -18.42 -7.21 21.44
N ALA A 663 -19.32 -6.26 21.20
CA ALA A 663 -20.20 -5.67 22.21
C ALA A 663 -21.38 -6.57 22.63
N ILE A 664 -21.74 -7.59 21.83
CA ILE A 664 -22.91 -8.45 22.04
C ILE A 664 -22.98 -9.02 23.46
N PRO A 665 -21.90 -9.57 24.08
CA PRO A 665 -21.97 -10.12 25.43
C PRO A 665 -22.37 -9.11 26.53
N TYR A 666 -22.21 -7.82 26.24
CA TYR A 666 -22.46 -6.73 27.19
C TYR A 666 -23.80 -6.03 26.95
N MET A 667 -24.38 -6.16 25.74
CA MET A 667 -25.59 -5.44 25.32
C MET A 667 -26.87 -6.28 25.30
N GLY A 668 -26.74 -7.62 25.33
CA GLY A 668 -27.87 -8.54 25.40
C GLY A 668 -28.54 -8.88 24.07
N ALA A 669 -29.65 -9.61 24.12
CA ALA A 669 -30.30 -10.28 23.00
C ALA A 669 -30.90 -9.28 21.98
N ASP A 670 -31.49 -8.19 22.46
CA ASP A 670 -32.12 -7.18 21.57
C ASP A 670 -31.09 -6.48 20.69
N TYR A 671 -29.89 -6.15 21.23
CA TYR A 671 -28.80 -5.60 20.46
C TYR A 671 -28.36 -6.58 19.38
N ARG A 672 -28.13 -7.86 19.71
CA ARG A 672 -27.78 -8.89 18.73
C ARG A 672 -28.86 -9.01 17.63
N ALA A 673 -30.13 -8.97 17.97
CA ALA A 673 -31.22 -9.07 17.01
C ALA A 673 -31.26 -7.88 16.04
N ARG A 674 -30.93 -6.67 16.52
CA ARG A 674 -30.83 -5.46 15.72
C ARG A 674 -29.71 -5.52 14.66
N LEU A 675 -28.61 -6.22 14.92
CA LEU A 675 -27.50 -6.37 13.97
C LEU A 675 -27.80 -7.36 12.83
N VAL A 676 -28.76 -8.27 12.96
CA VAL A 676 -29.03 -9.33 11.98
C VAL A 676 -29.24 -8.81 10.54
N PRO A 677 -30.03 -7.75 10.26
CA PRO A 677 -30.19 -7.24 8.91
C PRO A 677 -28.85 -6.76 8.30
N ALA A 678 -28.01 -6.06 9.09
CA ALA A 678 -26.72 -5.55 8.63
C ALA A 678 -25.71 -6.70 8.38
N VAL A 679 -25.72 -7.73 9.20
CA VAL A 679 -24.92 -8.97 9.02
C VAL A 679 -25.32 -9.69 7.72
N ARG A 680 -26.61 -9.79 7.41
CA ARG A 680 -27.10 -10.36 6.15
C ARG A 680 -26.63 -9.53 4.95
N ALA A 681 -26.74 -8.20 5.03
CA ALA A 681 -26.29 -7.30 3.97
C ALA A 681 -24.77 -7.41 3.73
N ALA A 682 -23.98 -7.50 4.79
CA ALA A 682 -22.54 -7.72 4.70
C ALA A 682 -22.19 -9.04 4.01
N ARG A 683 -22.87 -10.14 4.37
CA ARG A 683 -22.74 -11.44 3.72
C ARG A 683 -23.12 -11.36 2.24
N ASP A 684 -24.25 -10.73 1.89
CA ASP A 684 -24.74 -10.61 0.52
C ASP A 684 -23.76 -9.79 -0.34
N LYS A 685 -23.16 -8.73 0.22
CA LYS A 685 -22.09 -7.95 -0.42
C LYS A 685 -20.83 -8.81 -0.67
N ALA A 686 -20.43 -9.63 0.29
CA ALA A 686 -19.30 -10.55 0.12
C ALA A 686 -19.58 -11.61 -0.96
N ASP A 687 -20.79 -12.15 -1.04
CA ASP A 687 -21.20 -13.06 -2.12
C ASP A 687 -21.19 -12.38 -3.50
N ALA A 688 -21.63 -11.13 -3.56
CA ALA A 688 -21.59 -10.34 -4.81
C ALA A 688 -20.15 -10.10 -5.29
N MET A 689 -19.18 -9.88 -4.39
CA MET A 689 -17.76 -9.77 -4.75
C MET A 689 -17.23 -11.04 -5.41
N ARG A 690 -17.60 -12.21 -4.92
CA ARG A 690 -17.21 -13.49 -5.52
C ARG A 690 -17.73 -13.68 -6.96
N ALA A 691 -18.81 -13.03 -7.31
CA ALA A 691 -19.32 -13.00 -8.68
C ALA A 691 -18.62 -11.97 -9.56
N LYS A 692 -18.00 -10.95 -8.97
CA LYS A 692 -17.34 -9.85 -9.69
C LYS A 692 -15.88 -10.10 -9.99
N ASN A 693 -15.15 -10.81 -9.12
CA ASN A 693 -13.74 -11.14 -9.33
C ASN A 693 -13.44 -12.60 -8.95
N PRO A 694 -12.43 -13.24 -9.56
CA PRO A 694 -12.13 -14.66 -9.37
C PRO A 694 -11.53 -15.00 -7.99
N PHE A 695 -11.14 -14.01 -7.22
CA PHE A 695 -10.47 -14.17 -5.91
C PHE A 695 -11.45 -14.11 -4.74
N GLY A 696 -12.59 -13.44 -4.92
CA GLY A 696 -13.70 -13.40 -3.95
C GLY A 696 -13.46 -12.50 -2.74
N VAL A 697 -12.59 -11.49 -2.88
CA VAL A 697 -12.21 -10.53 -1.85
C VAL A 697 -12.38 -9.09 -2.36
N PRO A 698 -12.42 -8.06 -1.48
CA PRO A 698 -12.42 -6.68 -1.92
C PRO A 698 -11.07 -6.35 -2.57
N ILE A 699 -11.08 -6.05 -3.87
CA ILE A 699 -9.91 -5.57 -4.59
C ILE A 699 -10.15 -4.10 -4.88
N GLY A 700 -9.31 -3.23 -4.33
CA GLY A 700 -9.39 -1.79 -4.52
C GLY A 700 -8.90 -1.38 -5.92
N GLU A 701 -9.50 -0.32 -6.45
CA GLU A 701 -9.06 0.35 -7.69
C GLU A 701 -8.52 1.76 -7.38
N GLY A 702 -8.08 1.97 -6.13
CA GLY A 702 -7.61 3.24 -5.63
C GLY A 702 -6.11 3.48 -5.84
N SER A 703 -5.63 4.58 -5.30
CA SER A 703 -4.23 4.97 -5.34
C SER A 703 -3.31 4.13 -4.47
N TRP A 704 -3.86 3.32 -3.59
CA TRP A 704 -3.13 2.41 -2.70
C TRP A 704 -3.67 1.00 -2.87
N ALA A 705 -2.78 0.02 -3.03
CA ALA A 705 -3.19 -1.37 -3.16
C ALA A 705 -3.82 -1.88 -1.84
N GLY A 706 -4.81 -2.76 -1.95
CA GLY A 706 -5.80 -2.99 -0.90
C GLY A 706 -5.56 -4.17 0.02
N SER A 707 -4.31 -4.62 0.29
CA SER A 707 -4.08 -5.78 1.17
C SER A 707 -4.58 -5.55 2.60
N HIS A 708 -4.51 -4.31 3.11
CA HIS A 708 -5.06 -3.94 4.42
C HIS A 708 -6.57 -4.23 4.49
N GLN A 709 -7.34 -3.74 3.51
CA GLN A 709 -8.78 -3.99 3.45
C GLN A 709 -9.13 -5.47 3.30
N VAL A 710 -8.28 -6.25 2.63
CA VAL A 710 -8.46 -7.71 2.53
C VAL A 710 -8.21 -8.38 3.88
N ALA A 711 -7.20 -7.94 4.65
CA ALA A 711 -6.91 -8.45 5.98
C ALA A 711 -8.05 -8.14 6.95
N GLU A 712 -8.52 -6.88 7.00
CA GLU A 712 -9.69 -6.47 7.80
C GLU A 712 -10.93 -7.26 7.40
N PHE A 713 -11.24 -7.37 6.10
CA PHE A 713 -12.36 -8.17 5.60
C PHE A 713 -12.30 -9.62 6.10
N GLY A 714 -11.11 -10.25 6.10
CA GLY A 714 -10.92 -11.61 6.61
C GLY A 714 -11.27 -11.74 8.10
N THR A 715 -10.83 -10.77 8.90
CA THR A 715 -11.10 -10.70 10.36
C THR A 715 -12.56 -10.40 10.65
N ASP A 716 -13.16 -9.44 9.96
CA ASP A 716 -14.57 -9.09 10.10
C ASP A 716 -15.47 -10.28 9.81
N MET A 717 -15.23 -10.96 8.70
CA MET A 717 -16.03 -12.12 8.32
C MET A 717 -15.86 -13.29 9.30
N TYR A 718 -14.69 -13.45 9.93
CA TYR A 718 -14.50 -14.39 11.03
C TYR A 718 -15.33 -14.04 12.25
N LEU A 719 -15.31 -12.78 12.69
CA LEU A 719 -16.06 -12.33 13.85
C LEU A 719 -17.57 -12.39 13.61
N LEU A 720 -18.02 -12.06 12.39
CA LEU A 720 -19.41 -12.25 11.97
C LEU A 720 -19.79 -13.73 11.96
N HIS A 721 -18.92 -14.62 11.45
CA HIS A 721 -19.15 -16.05 11.53
C HIS A 721 -19.28 -16.53 12.98
N ARG A 722 -18.38 -16.12 13.84
CA ARG A 722 -18.39 -16.49 15.25
C ARG A 722 -19.66 -16.04 15.99
N ALA A 723 -20.16 -14.83 15.70
CA ALA A 723 -21.37 -14.27 16.31
C ALA A 723 -22.66 -14.76 15.65
N PHE A 724 -22.64 -15.05 14.34
CA PHE A 724 -23.79 -15.43 13.51
C PHE A 724 -23.45 -16.57 12.55
N PRO A 725 -23.06 -17.77 13.07
CA PRO A 725 -22.65 -18.89 12.21
C PRO A 725 -23.77 -19.39 11.28
N GLU A 726 -25.03 -19.12 11.62
CA GLU A 726 -26.18 -19.42 10.81
C GLU A 726 -26.36 -18.51 9.60
N ILE A 727 -25.64 -17.36 9.54
CA ILE A 727 -25.71 -16.40 8.46
C ILE A 727 -24.42 -16.37 7.65
N VAL A 728 -23.26 -16.32 8.32
CA VAL A 728 -21.95 -16.13 7.71
C VAL A 728 -21.13 -17.41 7.80
N GLY A 729 -20.67 -17.91 6.66
CA GLY A 729 -19.78 -19.09 6.59
C GLY A 729 -18.30 -18.71 6.71
N THR A 730 -17.46 -19.72 6.86
CA THR A 730 -16.00 -19.58 7.10
C THR A 730 -15.18 -19.26 5.85
N ARG A 731 -15.76 -19.40 4.66
CA ARG A 731 -15.05 -19.31 3.37
C ARG A 731 -14.43 -17.93 3.11
N TYR A 732 -15.07 -16.85 3.56
CA TYR A 732 -14.62 -15.48 3.31
C TYR A 732 -13.27 -15.18 3.98
N THR A 733 -13.14 -15.61 5.24
CA THR A 733 -11.87 -15.53 5.98
C THR A 733 -10.76 -16.32 5.29
N LEU A 734 -11.09 -17.51 4.78
CA LEU A 734 -10.11 -18.34 4.06
C LEU A 734 -9.76 -17.76 2.67
N ASP A 735 -10.70 -17.15 1.97
CA ASP A 735 -10.43 -16.47 0.69
C ASP A 735 -9.51 -15.26 0.89
N ALA A 736 -9.71 -14.50 1.98
CA ALA A 736 -8.84 -13.38 2.36
C ALA A 736 -7.41 -13.85 2.64
N LEU A 737 -7.23 -14.88 3.47
CA LEU A 737 -5.89 -15.45 3.71
C LEU A 737 -5.24 -15.93 2.43
N ASP A 738 -5.98 -16.64 1.58
CA ASP A 738 -5.45 -17.14 0.30
C ASP A 738 -4.96 -15.99 -0.59
N TYR A 739 -5.70 -14.86 -0.63
CA TYR A 739 -5.30 -13.68 -1.37
C TYR A 739 -3.99 -13.10 -0.84
N LEU A 740 -3.91 -12.85 0.46
CA LEU A 740 -2.71 -12.28 1.10
C LEU A 740 -1.48 -13.17 0.92
N LEU A 741 -1.67 -14.48 0.84
CA LEU A 741 -0.59 -15.45 0.71
C LEU A 741 -0.40 -15.99 -0.72
N GLY A 742 -0.78 -15.21 -1.75
CA GLY A 742 -0.37 -15.46 -3.14
C GLY A 742 -1.48 -15.77 -4.13
N ARG A 743 -2.74 -16.01 -3.70
CA ARG A 743 -3.87 -16.21 -4.63
C ARG A 743 -4.48 -14.88 -5.04
N HIS A 744 -3.74 -14.09 -5.78
CA HIS A 744 -4.10 -12.76 -6.26
C HIS A 744 -3.71 -12.59 -7.75
N PRO A 745 -4.14 -11.51 -8.45
CA PRO A 745 -3.71 -11.27 -9.82
C PRO A 745 -2.24 -10.84 -9.91
N ALA A 746 -1.71 -10.73 -11.12
CA ALA A 746 -0.36 -10.33 -11.51
C ALA A 746 0.71 -11.42 -11.33
N ASN A 747 0.88 -12.02 -10.16
CA ASN A 747 1.82 -13.10 -9.89
C ASN A 747 1.31 -14.03 -8.77
N ASN A 748 2.18 -14.89 -8.21
CA ASN A 748 1.81 -15.81 -7.13
C ASN A 748 2.74 -15.64 -5.92
N LEU A 749 3.14 -14.43 -5.57
CA LEU A 749 3.96 -14.20 -4.38
C LEU A 749 3.07 -13.96 -3.16
N SER A 750 3.40 -14.52 -2.01
CA SER A 750 2.83 -14.03 -0.75
C SER A 750 3.14 -12.55 -0.58
N LEU A 751 2.15 -11.76 -0.19
CA LEU A 751 2.32 -10.32 0.08
C LEU A 751 3.03 -10.06 1.42
N VAL A 752 3.21 -11.11 2.23
CA VAL A 752 3.89 -11.05 3.53
C VAL A 752 5.34 -11.53 3.36
N SER A 753 6.28 -10.67 3.67
CA SER A 753 7.70 -10.94 3.54
C SER A 753 8.10 -12.19 4.35
N THR A 754 8.79 -13.13 3.69
CA THR A 754 9.26 -14.43 4.24
C THR A 754 8.19 -15.42 4.66
N VAL A 755 6.92 -15.15 4.42
CA VAL A 755 5.82 -16.09 4.69
C VAL A 755 5.41 -16.82 3.42
N GLY A 756 5.35 -18.14 3.49
CA GLY A 756 5.11 -19.02 2.33
C GLY A 756 6.40 -19.45 1.62
N THR A 757 6.29 -20.26 0.58
CA THR A 757 7.45 -20.76 -0.18
C THR A 757 8.05 -19.73 -1.12
N GLN A 758 7.23 -18.80 -1.61
CA GLN A 758 7.62 -17.63 -2.38
C GLN A 758 6.86 -16.41 -1.87
N SER A 759 7.56 -15.35 -1.54
CA SER A 759 6.97 -14.12 -0.99
C SER A 759 7.55 -12.87 -1.61
N LYS A 760 6.82 -11.77 -1.50
CA LYS A 760 7.35 -10.44 -1.74
C LYS A 760 8.45 -10.18 -0.70
N LEU A 761 9.70 -10.07 -1.13
CA LEU A 761 10.82 -9.80 -0.22
C LEU A 761 11.11 -8.31 -0.13
N ILE A 762 11.23 -7.65 -1.28
CA ILE A 762 11.61 -6.24 -1.32
C ILE A 762 10.39 -5.37 -1.06
N GLY A 763 10.43 -4.62 0.00
CA GLY A 763 9.43 -3.67 0.44
C GLY A 763 10.07 -2.41 1.00
N TYR A 764 9.31 -1.34 1.05
CA TYR A 764 9.71 -0.07 1.62
C TYR A 764 9.27 -0.02 3.08
N GLY A 765 10.20 0.13 3.99
CA GLY A 765 9.94 0.20 5.42
C GLY A 765 11.13 0.83 6.13
N HIS A 766 11.19 0.72 7.45
CA HIS A 766 12.28 1.29 8.27
C HIS A 766 13.69 0.97 7.74
N ASN A 767 13.91 -0.21 7.19
CA ASN A 767 15.15 -0.57 6.52
C ASN A 767 15.07 -0.20 5.02
N ARG A 768 15.25 1.05 4.69
CA ARG A 768 15.01 1.65 3.37
C ARG A 768 16.09 1.37 2.32
N ALA A 769 17.06 0.52 2.60
CA ALA A 769 18.10 0.21 1.63
C ALA A 769 17.54 -0.58 0.44
N ASP A 770 18.03 -0.29 -0.77
CA ASP A 770 17.72 -1.02 -1.98
C ASP A 770 17.90 -2.53 -1.79
N TYR A 771 16.95 -3.31 -2.27
CA TYR A 771 16.97 -4.78 -2.20
C TYR A 771 17.02 -5.37 -0.79
N SER A 772 16.71 -4.60 0.23
CA SER A 772 16.53 -5.11 1.58
C SER A 772 15.05 -5.32 1.91
N PHE A 773 14.79 -6.07 2.97
CA PHE A 773 13.45 -6.38 3.42
C PHE A 773 13.41 -6.60 4.92
N ILE A 774 12.24 -6.42 5.52
CA ILE A 774 11.97 -6.77 6.91
C ILE A 774 11.08 -8.02 6.92
N PRO A 775 11.48 -9.12 7.54
CA PRO A 775 10.65 -10.32 7.64
C PRO A 775 9.31 -10.04 8.34
N GLY A 776 8.23 -10.57 7.79
CA GLY A 776 6.89 -10.46 8.36
C GLY A 776 6.10 -9.20 7.99
N GLY A 777 6.71 -8.23 7.28
CA GLY A 777 5.99 -7.06 6.79
C GLY A 777 4.98 -7.42 5.70
N LEU A 778 3.76 -6.90 5.79
CA LEU A 778 2.75 -6.99 4.73
C LEU A 778 2.79 -5.73 3.87
N VAL A 779 3.01 -5.91 2.55
CA VAL A 779 2.96 -4.81 1.58
C VAL A 779 1.51 -4.49 1.18
N PRO A 780 1.21 -3.27 0.67
CA PRO A 780 -0.12 -2.93 0.13
C PRO A 780 -0.56 -3.88 -0.99
N GLY A 781 0.37 -4.38 -1.80
CA GLY A 781 0.15 -5.50 -2.71
C GLY A 781 -0.20 -5.10 -4.13
N VAL A 782 -1.19 -5.79 -4.71
CA VAL A 782 -1.51 -5.63 -6.13
C VAL A 782 -2.25 -4.33 -6.40
N LEU A 783 -1.63 -3.46 -7.18
CA LEU A 783 -2.24 -2.24 -7.69
C LEU A 783 -2.94 -2.52 -9.03
N ILE A 784 -4.08 -1.89 -9.24
CA ILE A 784 -4.75 -1.89 -10.55
C ILE A 784 -4.41 -0.58 -11.27
N ILE A 785 -3.41 -0.62 -12.16
CA ILE A 785 -3.12 0.51 -13.04
C ILE A 785 -4.31 0.71 -13.98
N LYS A 786 -4.86 1.91 -13.98
CA LYS A 786 -6.01 2.23 -14.83
C LYS A 786 -5.68 1.97 -16.32
N PRO A 787 -6.63 1.46 -17.11
CA PRO A 787 -8.00 1.10 -16.71
C PRO A 787 -8.13 -0.32 -16.13
N ASP A 788 -7.15 -1.22 -16.31
CA ASP A 788 -7.39 -2.66 -16.06
C ASP A 788 -6.13 -3.52 -15.88
N PHE A 789 -4.95 -2.94 -15.65
CA PHE A 789 -3.70 -3.70 -15.56
C PHE A 789 -3.32 -3.98 -14.09
N PRO A 790 -3.40 -5.25 -13.62
CA PRO A 790 -2.92 -5.61 -12.30
C PRO A 790 -1.39 -5.65 -12.28
N GLU A 791 -0.79 -4.93 -11.34
CA GLU A 791 0.65 -4.84 -11.15
C GLU A 791 1.06 -5.20 -9.73
N LEU A 792 2.17 -5.94 -9.60
CA LEU A 792 2.93 -6.08 -8.37
C LEU A 792 4.41 -6.16 -8.76
N LYS A 793 5.17 -5.10 -8.47
CA LYS A 793 6.62 -5.05 -8.73
C LYS A 793 7.35 -6.01 -7.79
N VAL A 794 8.29 -6.75 -8.35
CA VAL A 794 9.03 -7.78 -7.60
C VAL A 794 10.27 -7.19 -6.94
N ASP A 795 10.97 -6.31 -7.63
CA ASP A 795 12.34 -5.96 -7.32
C ASP A 795 12.54 -4.55 -6.78
N TRP A 796 11.75 -3.57 -7.20
CA TRP A 796 11.98 -2.18 -6.84
C TRP A 796 11.12 -1.75 -5.65
N PRO A 797 11.69 -1.23 -4.55
CA PRO A 797 10.95 -0.94 -3.33
C PRO A 797 10.25 0.43 -3.32
N PHE A 798 10.65 1.39 -4.17
CA PHE A 798 10.17 2.77 -4.09
C PHE A 798 8.88 3.02 -4.89
N LEU A 799 7.89 2.18 -4.66
CA LEU A 799 6.52 2.35 -5.11
C LEU A 799 5.63 2.19 -3.88
N TRP A 800 5.43 3.27 -3.11
CA TRP A 800 4.71 3.25 -1.84
C TRP A 800 3.39 2.50 -1.93
N TYR A 801 2.60 2.83 -2.92
CA TYR A 801 1.25 2.32 -3.14
C TYR A 801 1.15 0.80 -3.36
N GLU A 802 2.24 0.10 -3.60
CA GLU A 802 2.24 -1.38 -3.70
C GLU A 802 3.30 -2.08 -2.84
N ASN A 803 4.30 -1.36 -2.33
CA ASN A 803 5.47 -1.98 -1.70
C ASN A 803 5.77 -1.50 -0.27
N GLU A 804 5.10 -0.48 0.25
CA GLU A 804 5.39 0.04 1.57
C GLU A 804 4.86 -0.85 2.69
N TYR A 805 5.73 -1.24 3.63
CA TYR A 805 5.30 -1.86 4.86
C TYR A 805 4.75 -0.80 5.82
N THR A 806 3.58 -1.05 6.41
CA THR A 806 3.06 -0.22 7.50
C THR A 806 2.73 -1.07 8.73
N VAL A 807 2.87 -0.49 9.90
CA VAL A 807 2.58 -1.20 11.17
C VAL A 807 1.09 -1.58 11.27
N GLY A 808 0.19 -0.71 10.82
CA GLY A 808 -1.24 -0.96 10.81
C GLY A 808 -1.62 -2.13 9.90
N THR A 809 -1.10 -2.13 8.67
CA THR A 809 -1.36 -3.22 7.71
C THR A 809 -0.86 -4.57 8.23
N THR A 810 0.31 -4.57 8.88
CA THR A 810 0.88 -5.81 9.44
C THR A 810 0.13 -6.30 10.68
N ALA A 811 -0.35 -5.39 11.55
CA ALA A 811 -1.20 -5.76 12.69
C ALA A 811 -2.53 -6.38 12.22
N ALA A 812 -3.17 -5.81 11.20
CA ALA A 812 -4.36 -6.38 10.59
C ALA A 812 -4.11 -7.80 10.02
N TYR A 813 -2.93 -8.04 9.43
CA TYR A 813 -2.55 -9.37 8.95
C TYR A 813 -2.43 -10.38 10.10
N ILE A 814 -1.84 -10.01 11.24
CA ILE A 814 -1.75 -10.90 12.41
C ILE A 814 -3.16 -11.40 12.82
N LEU A 815 -4.14 -10.50 12.84
CA LEU A 815 -5.54 -10.86 13.11
C LEU A 815 -6.13 -11.77 12.03
N ALA A 816 -5.97 -11.43 10.77
CA ALA A 816 -6.52 -12.21 9.65
C ALA A 816 -5.94 -13.63 9.60
N ALA A 817 -4.63 -13.77 9.80
CA ALA A 817 -3.95 -15.06 9.83
C ALA A 817 -4.45 -15.95 10.98
N ASN A 818 -4.61 -15.39 12.19
CA ASN A 818 -5.13 -16.12 13.35
C ASN A 818 -6.63 -16.41 13.22
N SER A 819 -7.41 -15.54 12.60
CA SER A 819 -8.82 -15.78 12.26
C SER A 819 -8.97 -17.01 11.33
N ALA A 820 -8.12 -17.09 10.30
CA ALA A 820 -8.12 -18.25 9.40
C ALA A 820 -7.62 -19.52 10.07
N LEU A 821 -6.61 -19.42 10.95
CA LEU A 821 -6.13 -20.54 11.76
C LEU A 821 -7.25 -21.09 12.68
N ALA A 822 -7.99 -20.21 13.36
CA ALA A 822 -9.10 -20.58 14.23
C ALA A 822 -10.18 -21.33 13.44
N VAL A 823 -10.61 -20.79 12.29
CA VAL A 823 -11.61 -21.44 11.42
C VAL A 823 -11.20 -22.85 10.99
N THR A 824 -9.91 -23.11 10.79
CA THR A 824 -9.44 -24.45 10.39
C THR A 824 -9.38 -25.44 11.54
N LYS A 825 -9.35 -24.97 12.80
CA LYS A 825 -9.35 -25.80 14.02
C LYS A 825 -10.76 -26.12 14.56
N GLU A 826 -11.77 -25.35 14.15
CA GLU A 826 -13.17 -25.54 14.56
C GLU A 826 -13.84 -26.79 13.91
N ARG A 827 -13.16 -27.58 13.09
CA ARG A 827 -13.68 -28.71 12.32
C ARG A 827 -13.34 -30.07 12.92
#